data_f68df57fb62c7d4469302b07900d5f99
#
_entry.id   f68df57fb62c7d4469302b07900d5f99
#
_cell.length_a   1.000
_cell.length_b   1.000
_cell.length_c   1.000
_cell.angle_alpha   90.00
_cell.angle_beta   90.00
_cell.angle_gamma   90.00
#
_symmetry.space_group_name_H-M   'P 1'
#
loop_
_entity.id
_entity.type
_entity.pdbx_description
1 polymer ?
#
loop_
_entity_poly.entity_id
_entity_poly.type
_entity_poly.pdbx_seq_one_letter_code
_entity_poly.pdbx_strand_id
1 'polypeptide(L)'
;MSYKIPKNEQFIRIQPKDFSQLIKLKDDYKYKPVIAIKYNDEPRIILETFTKYYKEIVEFLVAIGEPIVRTKNFQEYKINEFSLYSAASMGIDTEEILIVLENISKNFLQEDLKKYIIDNTQTYGITRIILKNNRYFIKCKNNKILEEILKIQEVKVSYNRLLENERKKPKNMEIEEENYNNKPSNNINNEKKEEENIPSIGDDFIEIFPQDYGLVREACKDAHFPLLEEFDFKSDKGLELKITPKFKSPIRGYQEKALNIMCNNGIARSGVIVLPCGAGKTLVGILTICTIKRNTIIICNNNVSVQQWYREINDWVNIIGEKDKNVICRFTSNKSKRDTLINFNKQAGILITSYTMIYSNKKRNEEVQKALDMLQSVEWGLMIIDEVQLLPSEEFSKIIDKYKSHCKLGLTATLVREDKKIIKLQYLIGPKHYEANWLDLQKEGFLARVKCIEIWSEMHPLFYEKYLSYLDSNSNMERKKVLYLSNPTKYLITLMLLKKHKGDKIIIFSDNLFTIERYNKMLEKRKSIKNDINFKLISGKTGEKERESILSNFKQDDGINILLMTKVGDISIDIPNANVIIQVSSHYGSRMQEAQRFGRILRPKKDVLSEYNAFFYTIISKNTEEMKYSIKRHRFLVNQGYYFNVITNLEDIFENKSIEESRDIVNKFENDSNYNEYINSTINLINKSDNFQNDYDENLDSYEIQKRLDEDEFSTNIEL
;
A
#
# COMPACT_ATOMS: atom_id res chain seq x y z
N MET A 1 11.63 42.32 28.32
CA MET A 1 11.54 41.23 29.30
C MET A 1 12.26 40.03 28.75
N SER A 2 13.38 39.67 29.34
CA SER A 2 14.23 38.55 28.90
C SER A 2 13.55 37.23 29.31
N TYR A 3 13.06 36.46 28.32
CA TYR A 3 12.55 35.12 28.55
C TYR A 3 13.67 34.17 28.94
N LYS A 4 13.65 33.67 30.19
CA LYS A 4 14.48 32.54 30.61
C LYS A 4 13.96 31.28 29.94
N ILE A 5 14.73 30.71 29.02
CA ILE A 5 14.57 29.38 28.50
C ILE A 5 14.70 28.39 29.67
N PRO A 6 13.78 27.44 29.86
CA PRO A 6 13.91 26.41 30.87
C PRO A 6 15.18 25.59 30.63
N LYS A 7 16.07 25.55 31.63
CA LYS A 7 17.37 24.86 31.58
C LYS A 7 17.25 23.33 31.80
N ASN A 8 16.21 22.64 31.35
CA ASN A 8 16.08 21.18 31.56
C ASN A 8 15.42 20.47 30.39
N GLU A 9 15.87 20.73 29.16
CA GLU A 9 15.83 19.71 28.15
C GLU A 9 17.25 19.15 28.02
N GLN A 10 17.51 18.04 28.68
CA GLN A 10 18.63 17.18 28.34
C GLN A 10 18.37 16.70 26.91
N PHE A 11 18.97 17.40 25.94
CA PHE A 11 19.21 16.81 24.65
C PHE A 11 19.98 15.51 24.91
N ILE A 12 19.33 14.38 24.81
CA ILE A 12 20.01 13.09 24.76
C ILE A 12 20.90 13.19 23.51
N ARG A 13 22.16 13.56 23.72
CA ARG A 13 23.20 13.40 22.73
C ARG A 13 23.30 11.89 22.53
N ILE A 14 22.62 11.36 21.52
CA ILE A 14 22.89 10.04 21.02
C ILE A 14 24.35 10.10 20.57
N GLN A 15 25.27 9.64 21.41
CA GLN A 15 26.64 9.46 20.97
C GLN A 15 26.60 8.46 19.83
N PRO A 16 27.15 8.78 18.65
CA PRO A 16 27.23 7.82 17.58
C PRO A 16 28.00 6.61 18.11
N LYS A 17 27.34 5.44 18.09
CA LYS A 17 27.99 4.20 18.50
C LYS A 17 29.11 3.91 17.52
N ASP A 18 30.32 3.69 18.04
CA ASP A 18 31.48 3.35 17.23
C ASP A 18 31.42 1.87 16.85
N PHE A 19 31.24 1.59 15.57
CA PHE A 19 31.20 0.24 15.01
C PHE A 19 32.57 -0.21 14.45
N SER A 20 33.61 0.61 14.54
CA SER A 20 34.91 0.32 13.94
C SER A 20 35.51 -0.99 14.46
N GLN A 21 35.25 -1.36 15.71
CA GLN A 21 35.71 -2.64 16.29
C GLN A 21 34.99 -3.88 15.73
N LEU A 22 33.81 -3.71 15.13
CA LEU A 22 33.02 -4.79 14.54
C LEU A 22 33.36 -5.01 13.06
N ILE A 23 34.08 -4.08 12.45
CA ILE A 23 34.34 -4.06 11.01
C ILE A 23 35.82 -4.39 10.75
N LYS A 24 36.08 -5.62 10.28
CA LYS A 24 37.39 -5.99 9.76
C LYS A 24 37.39 -5.82 8.24
N LEU A 25 38.08 -4.76 7.76
CA LEU A 25 38.13 -4.43 6.34
C LEU A 25 39.04 -5.40 5.60
N LYS A 26 38.73 -5.66 4.31
CA LYS A 26 39.56 -6.41 3.37
C LYS A 26 40.64 -5.51 2.76
N ASP A 27 41.71 -6.06 2.23
CA ASP A 27 42.77 -5.29 1.62
C ASP A 27 42.30 -4.49 0.39
N ASP A 28 41.33 -5.03 -0.34
CA ASP A 28 40.72 -4.43 -1.53
C ASP A 28 39.46 -3.59 -1.26
N TYR A 29 39.20 -3.22 -0.01
CA TYR A 29 37.96 -2.51 0.43
C TYR A 29 37.65 -1.25 -0.38
N LYS A 30 38.67 -0.56 -0.92
CA LYS A 30 38.50 0.69 -1.71
C LYS A 30 37.70 0.47 -3.01
N TYR A 31 37.71 -0.75 -3.55
CA TYR A 31 37.03 -1.10 -4.79
C TYR A 31 35.64 -1.72 -4.57
N LYS A 32 35.26 -1.94 -3.33
CA LYS A 32 34.00 -2.60 -2.97
C LYS A 32 33.02 -1.58 -2.40
N PRO A 33 31.72 -1.62 -2.80
CA PRO A 33 30.78 -0.57 -2.44
C PRO A 33 29.92 -0.88 -1.22
N VAL A 34 30.02 -2.06 -0.62
CA VAL A 34 29.08 -2.53 0.40
C VAL A 34 29.75 -2.73 1.75
N ILE A 35 29.07 -2.38 2.83
CA ILE A 35 29.39 -2.81 4.21
C ILE A 35 28.22 -3.66 4.71
N ALA A 36 28.50 -4.90 5.12
CA ALA A 36 27.49 -5.81 5.65
C ALA A 36 27.84 -6.19 7.11
N ILE A 37 26.94 -5.89 8.05
CA ILE A 37 27.13 -6.11 9.48
C ILE A 37 25.87 -6.67 10.13
N LYS A 38 25.99 -7.47 11.18
CA LYS A 38 24.92 -7.82 12.10
C LYS A 38 25.15 -7.08 13.43
N TYR A 39 24.20 -6.25 13.80
CA TYR A 39 24.27 -5.47 15.04
C TYR A 39 22.95 -5.61 15.80
N ASN A 40 23.03 -5.95 17.11
CA ASN A 40 21.87 -6.17 17.98
C ASN A 40 20.79 -7.06 17.31
N ASP A 41 21.21 -8.19 16.75
CA ASP A 41 20.37 -9.14 16.00
C ASP A 41 19.69 -8.60 14.74
N GLU A 42 20.03 -7.39 14.32
CA GLU A 42 19.58 -6.81 13.06
C GLU A 42 20.70 -6.79 12.01
N PRO A 43 20.61 -7.65 10.98
CA PRO A 43 21.52 -7.57 9.84
C PRO A 43 21.24 -6.32 9.00
N ARG A 44 22.30 -5.53 8.74
CA ARG A 44 22.27 -4.29 7.97
C ARG A 44 23.30 -4.29 6.87
N ILE A 45 22.92 -3.75 5.72
CA ILE A 45 23.79 -3.55 4.57
C ILE A 45 23.76 -2.10 4.18
N ILE A 46 24.93 -1.48 4.05
CA ILE A 46 25.10 -0.10 3.59
C ILE A 46 25.77 -0.14 2.22
N LEU A 47 25.13 0.45 1.21
CA LEU A 47 25.61 0.54 -0.17
C LEU A 47 26.05 1.97 -0.49
N GLU A 48 27.23 2.14 -1.06
CA GLU A 48 27.68 3.37 -1.73
C GLU A 48 27.17 3.38 -3.17
N THR A 49 26.39 4.43 -3.55
CA THR A 49 25.66 4.45 -4.83
C THR A 49 26.51 4.87 -6.04
N PHE A 50 27.72 5.36 -5.80
CA PHE A 50 28.65 5.82 -6.85
C PHE A 50 29.51 4.72 -7.48
N THR A 51 29.11 3.45 -7.33
CA THR A 51 29.75 2.31 -7.96
C THR A 51 29.32 2.12 -9.42
N LYS A 52 30.22 1.57 -10.25
CA LYS A 52 29.93 1.24 -11.65
C LYS A 52 28.82 0.20 -11.80
N TYR A 53 28.72 -0.73 -10.85
CA TYR A 53 27.78 -1.85 -10.85
C TYR A 53 26.56 -1.57 -9.97
N TYR A 54 26.16 -0.29 -9.84
CA TYR A 54 25.07 0.13 -8.95
C TYR A 54 23.76 -0.61 -9.21
N LYS A 55 23.35 -0.75 -10.47
CA LYS A 55 22.06 -1.36 -10.81
C LYS A 55 22.00 -2.84 -10.41
N GLU A 56 23.01 -3.59 -10.74
CA GLU A 56 23.12 -5.02 -10.45
C GLU A 56 23.15 -5.26 -8.93
N ILE A 57 23.93 -4.46 -8.21
CA ILE A 57 24.03 -4.56 -6.76
C ILE A 57 22.70 -4.19 -6.09
N VAL A 58 22.01 -3.13 -6.54
CA VAL A 58 20.71 -2.76 -6.00
C VAL A 58 19.67 -3.84 -6.28
N GLU A 59 19.62 -4.42 -7.48
CA GLU A 59 18.70 -5.52 -7.80
C GLU A 59 18.92 -6.71 -6.85
N PHE A 60 20.17 -7.07 -6.59
CA PHE A 60 20.52 -8.13 -5.65
C PHE A 60 20.14 -7.76 -4.20
N LEU A 61 20.51 -6.55 -3.73
CA LEU A 61 20.22 -6.12 -2.35
C LEU A 61 18.72 -5.97 -2.07
N VAL A 62 17.93 -5.53 -3.04
CA VAL A 62 16.45 -5.47 -2.93
C VAL A 62 15.85 -6.88 -2.88
N ALA A 63 16.48 -7.86 -3.54
CA ALA A 63 16.02 -9.24 -3.47
C ALA A 63 16.25 -9.86 -2.10
N ILE A 64 17.41 -9.61 -1.45
CA ILE A 64 17.78 -10.22 -0.16
C ILE A 64 17.45 -9.34 1.06
N GLY A 65 17.02 -8.09 0.87
CA GLY A 65 16.82 -7.13 1.96
C GLY A 65 15.73 -6.10 1.69
N GLU A 66 15.27 -5.48 2.75
CA GLU A 66 14.32 -4.38 2.70
C GLU A 66 15.07 -3.04 2.77
N PRO A 67 14.89 -2.13 1.79
CA PRO A 67 15.51 -0.82 1.84
C PRO A 67 14.88 0.03 2.94
N ILE A 68 15.72 0.56 3.82
CA ILE A 68 15.32 1.46 4.92
C ILE A 68 15.57 2.91 4.52
N VAL A 69 16.75 3.17 3.95
CA VAL A 69 17.19 4.52 3.55
C VAL A 69 17.66 4.48 2.10
N ARG A 70 17.13 5.38 1.27
CA ARG A 70 17.49 5.51 -0.14
C ARG A 70 17.92 6.93 -0.46
N THR A 71 19.09 7.35 0.04
CA THR A 71 19.66 8.66 -0.32
C THR A 71 20.45 8.59 -1.63
N LYS A 72 20.84 9.76 -2.15
CA LYS A 72 21.59 9.86 -3.41
C LYS A 72 22.94 9.14 -3.37
N ASN A 73 23.65 9.20 -2.23
CA ASN A 73 25.04 8.72 -2.11
C ASN A 73 25.15 7.39 -1.36
N PHE A 74 24.23 7.09 -0.45
CA PHE A 74 24.20 5.90 0.37
C PHE A 74 22.80 5.33 0.45
N GLN A 75 22.72 4.00 0.48
CA GLN A 75 21.47 3.29 0.71
C GLN A 75 21.67 2.27 1.82
N GLU A 76 20.69 2.11 2.67
CA GLU A 76 20.70 1.15 3.77
C GLU A 76 19.58 0.11 3.57
N TYR A 77 19.95 -1.14 3.72
CA TYR A 77 19.07 -2.30 3.62
C TYR A 77 19.10 -3.09 4.91
N LYS A 78 17.96 -3.61 5.32
CA LYS A 78 17.82 -4.56 6.43
C LYS A 78 17.55 -5.95 5.85
N ILE A 79 18.37 -6.92 6.20
CA ILE A 79 18.07 -8.32 5.92
C ILE A 79 17.13 -8.82 7.02
N ASN A 80 16.03 -9.42 6.63
CA ASN A 80 15.12 -10.11 7.53
C ASN A 80 14.76 -11.50 6.94
N GLU A 81 14.13 -12.33 7.75
CA GLU A 81 13.73 -13.67 7.34
C GLU A 81 12.90 -13.66 6.05
N PHE A 82 11.96 -12.71 5.92
CA PHE A 82 11.07 -12.63 4.76
C PHE A 82 11.79 -12.23 3.48
N SER A 83 12.78 -11.33 3.58
CA SER A 83 13.57 -10.94 2.42
C SER A 83 14.45 -12.11 1.94
N LEU A 84 15.00 -12.89 2.86
CA LEU A 84 15.74 -14.11 2.54
C LEU A 84 14.83 -15.19 1.92
N TYR A 85 13.62 -15.37 2.47
CA TYR A 85 12.62 -16.25 1.87
C TYR A 85 12.21 -15.79 0.46
N SER A 86 12.08 -14.47 0.25
CA SER A 86 11.80 -13.91 -1.07
C SER A 86 12.93 -14.25 -2.05
N ALA A 87 14.18 -14.05 -1.66
CA ALA A 87 15.35 -14.36 -2.47
C ALA A 87 15.38 -15.85 -2.87
N ALA A 88 15.21 -16.75 -1.89
CA ALA A 88 15.16 -18.18 -2.15
C ALA A 88 13.98 -18.57 -3.07
N SER A 89 12.81 -17.89 -2.96
CA SER A 89 11.66 -18.12 -3.86
C SER A 89 11.95 -17.72 -5.30
N MET A 90 12.82 -16.75 -5.50
CA MET A 90 13.26 -16.31 -6.82
C MET A 90 14.35 -17.23 -7.42
N GLY A 91 14.80 -18.22 -6.66
CA GLY A 91 15.82 -19.18 -7.08
C GLY A 91 17.27 -18.78 -6.74
N ILE A 92 17.45 -17.75 -5.90
CA ILE A 92 18.78 -17.37 -5.39
C ILE A 92 19.08 -18.28 -4.19
N ASP A 93 20.06 -19.14 -4.32
CA ASP A 93 20.39 -20.09 -3.27
C ASP A 93 21.28 -19.48 -2.16
N THR A 94 21.43 -20.22 -1.07
CA THR A 94 22.21 -19.78 0.11
C THR A 94 23.67 -19.48 -0.23
N GLU A 95 24.31 -20.35 -1.05
CA GLU A 95 25.71 -20.20 -1.42
C GLU A 95 25.91 -18.97 -2.30
N GLU A 96 25.00 -18.74 -3.25
CA GLU A 96 25.02 -17.58 -4.13
C GLU A 96 24.90 -16.29 -3.32
N ILE A 97 23.97 -16.21 -2.35
CA ILE A 97 23.84 -15.05 -1.46
C ILE A 97 25.14 -14.76 -0.73
N LEU A 98 25.77 -15.79 -0.15
CA LEU A 98 27.01 -15.62 0.62
C LEU A 98 28.19 -15.22 -0.27
N ILE A 99 28.33 -15.85 -1.44
CA ILE A 99 29.41 -15.55 -2.40
C ILE A 99 29.29 -14.12 -2.92
N VAL A 100 28.09 -13.70 -3.31
CA VAL A 100 27.88 -12.33 -3.84
C VAL A 100 28.14 -11.30 -2.74
N LEU A 101 27.57 -11.48 -1.53
CA LEU A 101 27.82 -10.57 -0.41
C LEU A 101 29.30 -10.49 -0.05
N GLU A 102 30.01 -11.61 0.01
CA GLU A 102 31.46 -11.64 0.28
C GLU A 102 32.22 -10.87 -0.80
N ASN A 103 31.82 -11.01 -2.07
CA ASN A 103 32.52 -10.36 -3.18
C ASN A 103 32.30 -8.84 -3.23
N ILE A 104 31.11 -8.34 -2.89
CA ILE A 104 30.80 -6.90 -2.94
C ILE A 104 31.10 -6.15 -1.63
N SER A 105 31.33 -6.87 -0.52
CA SER A 105 31.52 -6.26 0.81
C SER A 105 32.95 -5.83 1.06
N LYS A 106 33.11 -4.60 1.60
CA LYS A 106 34.38 -4.02 2.07
C LYS A 106 34.97 -4.76 3.26
N ASN A 107 34.10 -5.34 4.07
CA ASN A 107 34.48 -6.07 5.27
C ASN A 107 34.31 -7.58 5.07
N PHE A 108 35.03 -8.36 5.88
CA PHE A 108 34.74 -9.79 6.00
C PHE A 108 33.37 -9.98 6.64
N LEU A 109 32.57 -10.89 6.10
CA LEU A 109 31.26 -11.20 6.68
C LEU A 109 31.44 -11.85 8.05
N GLN A 110 30.71 -11.35 9.03
CA GLN A 110 30.68 -11.91 10.37
C GLN A 110 30.05 -13.32 10.36
N GLU A 111 30.58 -14.24 11.15
CA GLU A 111 30.04 -15.61 11.22
C GLU A 111 28.57 -15.65 11.68
N ASP A 112 28.17 -14.73 12.58
CA ASP A 112 26.78 -14.59 13.01
C ASP A 112 25.86 -14.13 11.87
N LEU A 113 26.35 -13.31 10.94
CA LEU A 113 25.61 -12.91 9.76
C LEU A 113 25.48 -14.07 8.76
N LYS A 114 26.56 -14.82 8.53
CA LYS A 114 26.54 -16.01 7.68
C LYS A 114 25.56 -17.04 8.22
N LYS A 115 25.65 -17.34 9.51
CA LYS A 115 24.73 -18.27 10.18
C LYS A 115 23.28 -17.83 10.05
N TYR A 116 22.99 -16.54 10.27
CA TYR A 116 21.63 -15.99 10.12
C TYR A 116 21.09 -16.22 8.70
N ILE A 117 21.91 -15.99 7.66
CA ILE A 117 21.52 -16.23 6.27
C ILE A 117 21.28 -17.73 6.04
N ILE A 118 22.17 -18.60 6.49
CA ILE A 118 22.06 -20.05 6.33
C ILE A 118 20.78 -20.58 6.99
N ASP A 119 20.57 -20.25 8.25
CA ASP A 119 19.42 -20.73 9.06
C ASP A 119 18.07 -20.33 8.41
N ASN A 120 18.03 -19.18 7.71
CA ASN A 120 16.80 -18.67 7.08
C ASN A 120 16.64 -19.00 5.58
N THR A 121 17.58 -19.71 4.97
CA THR A 121 17.52 -20.05 3.54
C THR A 121 17.58 -21.55 3.26
N GLN A 122 18.24 -22.37 4.09
CA GLN A 122 18.48 -23.80 3.84
C GLN A 122 17.21 -24.64 3.73
N THR A 123 16.18 -24.31 4.52
CA THR A 123 14.92 -25.09 4.57
C THR A 123 13.89 -24.61 3.54
N TYR A 124 14.23 -23.58 2.76
CA TYR A 124 13.29 -22.99 1.82
C TYR A 124 13.04 -23.91 0.60
N GLY A 125 11.76 -23.96 0.20
CA GLY A 125 11.38 -24.73 -0.99
C GLY A 125 11.20 -26.24 -0.79
N ILE A 126 11.54 -26.76 0.40
CA ILE A 126 11.39 -28.18 0.75
C ILE A 126 9.90 -28.50 0.95
N THR A 127 9.16 -27.59 1.57
CA THR A 127 7.75 -27.75 1.92
C THR A 127 6.85 -26.80 1.13
N ARG A 128 5.72 -27.31 0.67
CA ARG A 128 4.74 -26.55 -0.11
C ARG A 128 3.34 -26.75 0.44
N ILE A 129 2.49 -25.73 0.34
CA ILE A 129 1.07 -25.85 0.60
C ILE A 129 0.31 -25.82 -0.75
N ILE A 130 -0.58 -26.80 -0.94
CA ILE A 130 -1.33 -26.99 -2.18
C ILE A 130 -2.81 -26.96 -1.85
N LEU A 131 -3.60 -26.26 -2.67
CA LEU A 131 -5.05 -26.30 -2.66
C LEU A 131 -5.52 -27.30 -3.71
N LYS A 132 -6.38 -28.25 -3.35
CA LYS A 132 -7.00 -29.20 -4.26
C LYS A 132 -8.40 -29.54 -3.76
N ASN A 133 -9.42 -29.44 -4.59
CA ASN A 133 -10.83 -29.71 -4.25
C ASN A 133 -11.29 -28.97 -2.98
N ASN A 134 -10.94 -27.68 -2.87
CA ASN A 134 -11.22 -26.84 -1.69
C ASN A 134 -10.60 -27.34 -0.36
N ARG A 135 -9.56 -28.17 -0.41
CA ARG A 135 -8.83 -28.71 0.76
C ARG A 135 -7.37 -28.32 0.65
N TYR A 136 -6.71 -27.99 1.78
CA TYR A 136 -5.30 -27.64 1.83
C TYR A 136 -4.44 -28.80 2.25
N PHE A 137 -3.32 -29.00 1.55
CA PHE A 137 -2.36 -30.07 1.80
C PHE A 137 -0.95 -29.50 1.93
N ILE A 138 -0.21 -29.92 2.97
CA ILE A 138 1.22 -29.68 3.08
C ILE A 138 1.91 -30.81 2.32
N LYS A 139 2.72 -30.47 1.32
CA LYS A 139 3.52 -31.40 0.51
C LYS A 139 4.99 -31.26 0.83
N CYS A 140 5.67 -32.38 1.05
CA CYS A 140 7.12 -32.47 1.17
C CYS A 140 7.62 -33.75 0.51
N LYS A 141 8.73 -33.66 -0.21
CA LYS A 141 9.37 -34.84 -0.82
C LYS A 141 10.10 -35.73 0.20
N ASN A 142 10.33 -35.22 1.40
CA ASN A 142 11.08 -35.93 2.44
C ASN A 142 10.19 -36.28 3.62
N ASN A 143 9.87 -37.57 3.78
CA ASN A 143 8.98 -38.07 4.81
C ASN A 143 9.46 -37.77 6.23
N LYS A 144 10.79 -37.69 6.48
CA LYS A 144 11.30 -37.31 7.80
C LYS A 144 10.93 -35.89 8.19
N ILE A 145 10.96 -34.95 7.22
CA ILE A 145 10.56 -33.58 7.44
C ILE A 145 9.04 -33.49 7.66
N LEU A 146 8.25 -34.29 6.94
CA LEU A 146 6.80 -34.40 7.19
C LEU A 146 6.47 -34.87 8.60
N GLU A 147 7.21 -35.86 9.12
CA GLU A 147 7.07 -36.32 10.51
C GLU A 147 7.44 -35.22 11.52
N GLU A 148 8.46 -34.38 11.22
CA GLU A 148 8.82 -33.25 12.07
C GLU A 148 7.73 -32.17 12.04
N ILE A 149 7.16 -31.87 10.89
CA ILE A 149 6.05 -30.92 10.73
C ILE A 149 4.81 -31.43 11.50
N LEU A 150 4.51 -32.71 11.48
CA LEU A 150 3.41 -33.31 12.26
C LEU A 150 3.59 -33.20 13.79
N LYS A 151 4.83 -33.02 14.27
CA LYS A 151 5.09 -32.79 15.71
C LYS A 151 4.75 -31.35 16.13
N ILE A 152 4.64 -30.41 15.19
CA ILE A 152 4.21 -29.03 15.48
C ILE A 152 2.78 -29.05 16.01
N GLN A 153 2.56 -28.42 17.16
CA GLN A 153 1.29 -28.54 17.90
C GLN A 153 0.09 -28.08 17.06
N GLU A 154 0.21 -26.97 16.35
CA GLU A 154 -0.84 -26.37 15.52
C GLU A 154 -1.21 -27.29 14.34
N VAL A 155 -0.21 -27.89 13.70
CA VAL A 155 -0.41 -28.86 12.61
C VAL A 155 -1.12 -30.10 13.12
N LYS A 156 -0.67 -30.63 14.25
CA LYS A 156 -1.26 -31.82 14.90
C LYS A 156 -2.71 -31.58 15.31
N VAL A 157 -3.02 -30.40 15.87
CA VAL A 157 -4.39 -30.04 16.26
C VAL A 157 -5.27 -29.90 15.02
N SER A 158 -4.80 -29.23 13.97
CA SER A 158 -5.50 -29.09 12.71
C SER A 158 -5.82 -30.45 12.06
N TYR A 159 -4.83 -31.34 12.03
CA TYR A 159 -4.98 -32.70 11.52
C TYR A 159 -5.98 -33.53 12.34
N ASN A 160 -5.92 -33.47 13.67
CA ASN A 160 -6.85 -34.19 14.55
C ASN A 160 -8.31 -33.71 14.37
N ARG A 161 -8.52 -32.39 14.17
CA ARG A 161 -9.86 -31.84 13.85
C ARG A 161 -10.45 -32.41 12.57
N LEU A 162 -9.62 -32.65 11.57
CA LEU A 162 -10.08 -33.30 10.32
C LEU A 162 -10.57 -34.71 10.59
N LEU A 163 -9.78 -35.52 11.31
CA LEU A 163 -10.14 -36.88 11.67
C LEU A 163 -11.43 -36.97 12.49
N GLU A 164 -11.65 -36.03 13.42
CA GLU A 164 -12.90 -35.96 14.19
C GLU A 164 -14.11 -35.57 13.33
N ASN A 165 -13.94 -34.64 12.37
CA ASN A 165 -15.01 -34.23 11.47
C ASN A 165 -15.37 -35.34 10.47
N GLU A 166 -14.42 -36.12 9.99
CA GLU A 166 -14.68 -37.29 9.16
C GLU A 166 -15.43 -38.39 9.93
N ARG A 167 -15.11 -38.61 11.18
CA ARG A 167 -15.83 -39.54 12.06
C ARG A 167 -17.27 -39.12 12.39
N LYS A 168 -17.57 -37.81 12.34
CA LYS A 168 -18.91 -37.26 12.62
C LYS A 168 -19.81 -37.18 11.39
N LYS A 169 -19.31 -37.43 10.18
CA LYS A 169 -20.16 -37.54 8.98
C LYS A 169 -21.01 -38.80 9.12
N PRO A 170 -22.36 -38.71 9.06
CA PRO A 170 -23.21 -39.89 9.14
C PRO A 170 -22.94 -40.80 7.93
N LYS A 171 -22.67 -42.08 8.20
CA LYS A 171 -22.46 -43.13 7.16
C LYS A 171 -23.62 -43.32 6.17
N ASN A 172 -24.72 -42.58 6.31
CA ASN A 172 -25.94 -42.72 5.50
C ASN A 172 -25.90 -41.90 4.17
N MET A 173 -24.86 -41.12 3.91
CA MET A 173 -24.77 -40.42 2.59
C MET A 173 -24.09 -41.26 1.48
N GLU A 174 -23.38 -42.32 1.84
CA GLU A 174 -22.76 -43.22 0.84
C GLU A 174 -23.76 -44.16 0.15
N ILE A 175 -24.96 -44.33 0.73
CA ILE A 175 -25.98 -45.25 0.19
C ILE A 175 -26.89 -44.57 -0.86
N GLU A 176 -27.00 -43.25 -0.88
CA GLU A 176 -27.83 -42.55 -1.87
C GLU A 176 -27.14 -42.34 -3.23
N GLU A 177 -25.82 -42.38 -3.31
CA GLU A 177 -25.08 -42.29 -4.58
C GLU A 177 -25.03 -43.65 -5.30
N GLU A 178 -25.15 -44.80 -4.61
CA GLU A 178 -25.20 -46.12 -5.24
C GLU A 178 -26.56 -46.49 -5.84
N ASN A 179 -27.65 -45.84 -5.44
CA ASN A 179 -29.01 -46.20 -5.90
C ASN A 179 -29.48 -45.50 -7.16
N TYR A 180 -28.70 -44.59 -7.76
CA TYR A 180 -29.07 -43.94 -9.01
C TYR A 180 -28.51 -44.59 -10.29
N ASN A 181 -27.71 -45.65 -10.17
CA ASN A 181 -27.00 -46.26 -11.29
C ASN A 181 -27.53 -47.64 -11.74
N ASN A 182 -28.75 -48.04 -11.36
CA ASN A 182 -29.35 -49.28 -11.86
C ASN A 182 -30.41 -49.03 -12.94
N LYS A 183 -29.96 -48.81 -14.17
CA LYS A 183 -30.71 -49.19 -15.41
C LYS A 183 -29.77 -49.89 -16.37
N PRO A 184 -30.19 -51.04 -16.94
CA PRO A 184 -29.34 -51.85 -17.79
C PRO A 184 -29.34 -51.31 -19.21
N SER A 185 -28.20 -51.05 -19.80
CA SER A 185 -28.02 -51.02 -21.24
C SER A 185 -26.56 -51.20 -21.65
N ASN A 186 -26.32 -52.34 -22.24
CA ASN A 186 -25.37 -52.70 -23.30
C ASN A 186 -24.10 -51.86 -23.51
N ASN A 187 -22.99 -52.56 -23.34
CA ASN A 187 -21.73 -52.48 -24.08
C ASN A 187 -21.44 -51.20 -24.86
N ILE A 188 -20.39 -50.50 -24.41
CA ILE A 188 -19.31 -49.96 -25.26
C ILE A 188 -18.24 -49.38 -24.32
N ASN A 189 -17.02 -49.94 -24.45
CA ASN A 189 -15.72 -49.42 -24.07
C ASN A 189 -15.47 -48.82 -22.65
N ASN A 190 -14.81 -49.66 -21.86
CA ASN A 190 -14.08 -49.31 -20.63
C ASN A 190 -12.97 -48.27 -20.93
N GLU A 191 -13.27 -47.01 -20.88
CA GLU A 191 -12.31 -46.05 -20.41
C GLU A 191 -12.48 -45.95 -18.89
N LYS A 192 -11.53 -46.55 -18.18
CA LYS A 192 -11.35 -46.36 -16.74
C LYS A 192 -11.26 -44.87 -16.47
N LYS A 193 -12.30 -44.27 -15.91
CA LYS A 193 -12.18 -43.06 -15.11
C LYS A 193 -11.26 -43.47 -13.96
N GLU A 194 -10.02 -43.02 -14.01
CA GLU A 194 -9.16 -42.98 -12.83
C GLU A 194 -9.86 -42.05 -11.83
N GLU A 195 -10.59 -42.63 -10.88
CA GLU A 195 -10.90 -42.00 -9.63
C GLU A 195 -9.54 -41.70 -9.01
N GLU A 196 -9.11 -40.43 -9.09
CA GLU A 196 -7.92 -39.96 -8.42
C GLU A 196 -8.12 -40.13 -6.92
N ASN A 197 -7.65 -41.24 -6.37
CA ASN A 197 -7.59 -41.51 -4.96
C ASN A 197 -6.93 -40.31 -4.28
N ILE A 198 -7.67 -39.62 -3.43
CA ILE A 198 -7.17 -38.55 -2.54
C ILE A 198 -6.17 -39.21 -1.61
N PRO A 199 -4.88 -38.87 -1.61
CA PRO A 199 -3.89 -39.55 -0.79
C PRO A 199 -4.23 -39.35 0.69
N SER A 200 -4.52 -40.44 1.37
CA SER A 200 -4.46 -40.56 2.83
C SER A 200 -2.99 -40.57 3.26
N ILE A 201 -2.72 -40.21 4.52
CA ILE A 201 -1.35 -40.23 5.08
C ILE A 201 -0.58 -41.47 4.62
N GLY A 202 0.49 -41.22 3.91
CA GLY A 202 1.37 -42.28 3.43
C GLY A 202 2.34 -41.82 2.35
N ASP A 203 1.90 -40.93 1.50
CA ASP A 203 2.65 -40.55 0.31
C ASP A 203 2.77 -39.02 0.19
N ASP A 204 3.75 -38.43 0.86
CA ASP A 204 4.19 -37.02 0.66
C ASP A 204 3.24 -35.88 1.08
N PHE A 205 2.08 -36.12 1.72
CA PHE A 205 1.08 -35.08 2.02
C PHE A 205 0.49 -35.15 3.43
N ILE A 206 0.27 -33.97 4.05
CA ILE A 206 -0.54 -33.80 5.27
C ILE A 206 -1.71 -32.89 4.95
N GLU A 207 -2.93 -33.32 5.15
CA GLU A 207 -4.10 -32.46 5.04
C GLU A 207 -4.27 -31.61 6.29
N ILE A 208 -4.63 -30.34 6.10
CA ILE A 208 -4.90 -29.39 7.18
C ILE A 208 -6.33 -28.87 7.12
N PHE A 209 -6.89 -28.56 8.29
CA PHE A 209 -8.22 -27.99 8.39
C PHE A 209 -8.21 -26.58 7.80
N PRO A 210 -9.12 -26.22 6.86
CA PRO A 210 -9.06 -24.94 6.15
C PRO A 210 -9.05 -23.69 7.02
N GLN A 211 -9.74 -23.71 8.18
CA GLN A 211 -9.78 -22.59 9.12
C GLN A 211 -8.48 -22.41 9.90
N ASP A 212 -7.63 -23.42 9.95
CA ASP A 212 -6.34 -23.36 10.64
C ASP A 212 -5.18 -22.98 9.69
N TYR A 213 -5.48 -22.66 8.40
CA TYR A 213 -4.49 -22.35 7.38
C TYR A 213 -3.47 -21.29 7.81
N GLY A 214 -3.93 -20.16 8.36
CA GLY A 214 -3.06 -19.09 8.83
C GLY A 214 -2.18 -19.49 9.99
N LEU A 215 -2.76 -20.18 11.01
CA LEU A 215 -2.06 -20.66 12.18
C LEU A 215 -0.99 -21.70 11.82
N VAL A 216 -1.33 -22.65 10.96
CA VAL A 216 -0.41 -23.69 10.50
C VAL A 216 0.78 -23.07 9.74
N ARG A 217 0.55 -22.07 8.89
CA ARG A 217 1.63 -21.37 8.17
C ARG A 217 2.56 -20.64 9.13
N GLU A 218 2.01 -19.93 10.12
CA GLU A 218 2.79 -19.23 11.12
C GLU A 218 3.64 -20.22 11.94
N ALA A 219 3.04 -21.29 12.46
CA ALA A 219 3.72 -22.30 13.25
C ALA A 219 4.80 -23.06 12.47
N CYS A 220 4.53 -23.45 11.23
CA CYS A 220 5.54 -24.09 10.38
C CYS A 220 6.73 -23.17 10.10
N LYS A 221 6.49 -21.87 9.89
CA LYS A 221 7.60 -20.92 9.72
C LYS A 221 8.42 -20.77 10.99
N ASP A 222 7.76 -20.60 12.14
CA ASP A 222 8.46 -20.45 13.43
C ASP A 222 9.29 -21.69 13.78
N ALA A 223 8.87 -22.83 13.26
CA ALA A 223 9.63 -24.09 13.29
C ALA A 223 10.69 -24.22 12.16
N HIS A 224 10.97 -23.15 11.41
CA HIS A 224 11.90 -23.12 10.27
C HIS A 224 11.51 -24.00 9.07
N PHE A 225 10.23 -24.33 8.90
CA PHE A 225 9.68 -25.00 7.70
C PHE A 225 8.67 -24.11 6.96
N PRO A 226 9.11 -23.01 6.32
CA PRO A 226 8.18 -22.09 5.64
C PRO A 226 7.45 -22.79 4.50
N LEU A 227 6.10 -22.70 4.50
CA LEU A 227 5.26 -23.31 3.48
C LEU A 227 5.15 -22.40 2.26
N LEU A 228 5.66 -22.87 1.11
CA LEU A 228 5.53 -22.18 -0.16
C LEU A 228 4.17 -22.43 -0.79
N GLU A 229 3.55 -21.35 -1.28
CA GLU A 229 2.33 -21.40 -2.07
C GLU A 229 2.68 -21.23 -3.55
N GLU A 230 2.63 -22.32 -4.29
CA GLU A 230 2.87 -22.35 -5.74
C GLU A 230 1.69 -22.99 -6.45
N PHE A 231 1.29 -22.41 -7.57
CA PHE A 231 0.20 -22.90 -8.41
C PHE A 231 0.72 -23.22 -9.83
N ASP A 232 0.75 -24.46 -10.19
CA ASP A 232 1.03 -24.91 -11.57
C ASP A 232 -0.24 -24.74 -12.41
N PHE A 233 -0.45 -23.51 -12.92
CA PHE A 233 -1.61 -23.18 -13.72
C PHE A 233 -1.54 -23.76 -15.15
N LYS A 234 -0.38 -24.23 -15.59
CA LYS A 234 -0.19 -24.86 -16.89
C LYS A 234 -0.72 -26.30 -16.91
N SER A 235 -0.45 -27.04 -15.83
CA SER A 235 -0.90 -28.43 -15.67
C SER A 235 -2.30 -28.54 -15.09
N ASP A 236 -2.85 -27.44 -14.56
CA ASP A 236 -4.19 -27.41 -13.97
C ASP A 236 -5.29 -27.60 -15.02
N LYS A 237 -6.23 -28.51 -14.74
CA LYS A 237 -7.37 -28.85 -15.62
C LYS A 237 -8.64 -28.04 -15.29
N GLY A 238 -8.56 -27.05 -14.41
CA GLY A 238 -9.68 -26.19 -14.02
C GLY A 238 -10.24 -25.36 -15.19
N LEU A 239 -11.35 -24.67 -14.95
CA LEU A 239 -12.01 -23.82 -15.93
C LEU A 239 -11.08 -22.72 -16.44
N GLU A 240 -10.89 -22.62 -17.74
CA GLU A 240 -10.02 -21.61 -18.35
C GLU A 240 -10.79 -20.34 -18.69
N LEU A 241 -10.22 -19.20 -18.27
CA LEU A 241 -10.71 -17.87 -18.57
C LEU A 241 -10.25 -17.46 -19.98
N LYS A 242 -11.16 -17.34 -20.93
CA LYS A 242 -10.87 -17.04 -22.34
C LYS A 242 -10.65 -15.54 -22.54
N ILE A 243 -9.47 -15.05 -22.19
CA ILE A 243 -9.08 -13.64 -22.32
C ILE A 243 -7.68 -13.48 -22.91
N THR A 244 -7.45 -12.32 -23.52
CA THR A 244 -6.12 -11.88 -23.99
C THR A 244 -5.90 -10.41 -23.66
N PRO A 245 -4.64 -9.98 -23.41
CA PRO A 245 -4.36 -8.57 -23.17
C PRO A 245 -4.54 -7.75 -24.46
N LYS A 246 -5.03 -6.51 -24.32
CA LYS A 246 -5.00 -5.48 -25.36
C LYS A 246 -3.76 -4.62 -25.13
N PHE A 247 -2.77 -4.71 -25.96
CA PHE A 247 -1.57 -3.88 -25.87
C PHE A 247 -1.85 -2.48 -26.45
N LYS A 248 -2.38 -1.57 -25.64
CA LYS A 248 -2.53 -0.14 -26.00
C LYS A 248 -1.22 0.63 -25.95
N SER A 249 -0.27 0.15 -25.17
CA SER A 249 1.09 0.66 -25.05
C SER A 249 2.04 -0.49 -24.72
N PRO A 250 3.36 -0.36 -24.99
CA PRO A 250 4.32 -1.38 -24.63
C PRO A 250 4.37 -1.54 -23.10
N ILE A 251 4.50 -2.79 -22.66
CA ILE A 251 4.75 -3.13 -21.27
C ILE A 251 6.13 -2.59 -20.89
N ARG A 252 6.26 -1.96 -19.74
CA ARG A 252 7.52 -1.42 -19.26
C ARG A 252 8.37 -2.53 -18.65
N GLY A 253 9.70 -2.45 -18.81
CA GLY A 253 10.62 -3.52 -18.37
C GLY A 253 10.47 -3.92 -16.91
N TYR A 254 10.21 -2.98 -16.00
CA TYR A 254 9.98 -3.28 -14.59
C TYR A 254 8.63 -3.99 -14.33
N GLN A 255 7.61 -3.75 -15.14
CA GLN A 255 6.31 -4.45 -15.06
C GLN A 255 6.45 -5.89 -15.55
N GLU A 256 7.22 -6.08 -16.63
CA GLU A 256 7.57 -7.40 -17.15
C GLU A 256 8.41 -8.20 -16.14
N LYS A 257 9.43 -7.59 -15.53
CA LYS A 257 10.20 -8.21 -14.45
C LYS A 257 9.31 -8.66 -13.29
N ALA A 258 8.41 -7.79 -12.81
CA ALA A 258 7.49 -8.11 -11.73
C ALA A 258 6.57 -9.29 -12.08
N LEU A 259 6.04 -9.33 -13.31
CA LEU A 259 5.21 -10.41 -13.80
C LEU A 259 6.00 -11.73 -13.90
N ASN A 260 7.21 -11.69 -14.45
CA ASN A 260 8.06 -12.87 -14.63
C ASN A 260 8.48 -13.49 -13.30
N ILE A 261 8.73 -12.70 -12.26
CA ILE A 261 9.03 -13.23 -10.92
C ILE A 261 7.80 -13.96 -10.35
N MET A 262 6.61 -13.39 -10.51
CA MET A 262 5.38 -13.99 -10.01
C MET A 262 4.94 -15.22 -10.83
N CYS A 263 5.03 -15.15 -12.16
CA CYS A 263 4.53 -16.17 -13.07
C CYS A 263 5.65 -16.63 -14.00
N ASN A 264 6.44 -17.61 -13.58
CA ASN A 264 7.54 -18.16 -14.39
C ASN A 264 7.29 -19.63 -14.71
N ASN A 265 7.54 -20.02 -15.97
CA ASN A 265 7.48 -21.42 -16.46
C ASN A 265 6.12 -22.14 -16.23
N GLY A 266 5.02 -21.38 -16.15
CA GLY A 266 3.68 -21.95 -15.90
C GLY A 266 3.35 -22.13 -14.42
N ILE A 267 4.20 -21.68 -13.53
CA ILE A 267 4.00 -21.68 -12.07
C ILE A 267 3.77 -20.26 -11.59
N ALA A 268 2.68 -20.03 -10.86
CA ALA A 268 2.41 -18.77 -10.17
C ALA A 268 2.76 -18.90 -8.68
N ARG A 269 3.38 -17.87 -8.12
CA ARG A 269 3.82 -17.81 -6.72
C ARG A 269 3.05 -16.73 -5.97
N SER A 270 2.53 -17.10 -4.80
CA SER A 270 1.86 -16.14 -3.92
C SER A 270 2.86 -15.15 -3.32
N GLY A 271 2.55 -13.85 -3.41
CA GLY A 271 3.44 -12.83 -2.85
C GLY A 271 2.97 -11.40 -3.10
N VAL A 272 3.81 -10.44 -2.74
CA VAL A 272 3.51 -9.01 -2.81
C VAL A 272 4.40 -8.31 -3.85
N ILE A 273 3.78 -7.48 -4.69
CA ILE A 273 4.45 -6.60 -5.64
C ILE A 273 4.29 -5.16 -5.18
N VAL A 274 5.41 -4.46 -5.01
CA VAL A 274 5.47 -3.06 -4.59
C VAL A 274 5.82 -2.19 -5.77
N LEU A 275 4.87 -1.37 -6.20
CA LEU A 275 5.07 -0.40 -7.28
C LEU A 275 4.59 0.99 -6.85
N PRO A 276 5.37 2.05 -7.06
CA PRO A 276 4.95 3.40 -6.77
C PRO A 276 3.61 3.75 -7.41
N CYS A 277 2.89 4.71 -6.82
CA CYS A 277 1.69 5.25 -7.45
C CYS A 277 2.03 5.79 -8.84
N GLY A 278 1.17 5.52 -9.84
CA GLY A 278 1.42 5.91 -11.24
C GLY A 278 2.32 4.95 -12.02
N ALA A 279 2.96 3.97 -11.38
CA ALA A 279 3.79 2.96 -12.07
C ALA A 279 2.98 1.83 -12.72
N GLY A 280 1.64 1.82 -12.62
CA GLY A 280 0.77 0.84 -13.28
C GLY A 280 0.57 -0.46 -12.52
N LYS A 281 0.36 -0.42 -11.20
CA LYS A 281 0.02 -1.59 -10.36
C LYS A 281 -1.14 -2.40 -10.93
N THR A 282 -2.25 -1.72 -11.29
CA THR A 282 -3.45 -2.35 -11.85
C THR A 282 -3.13 -3.11 -13.13
N LEU A 283 -2.26 -2.55 -14.00
CA LEU A 283 -1.85 -3.22 -15.23
C LEU A 283 -1.09 -4.52 -14.95
N VAL A 284 -0.17 -4.53 -13.97
CA VAL A 284 0.54 -5.77 -13.57
C VAL A 284 -0.47 -6.81 -13.08
N GLY A 285 -1.45 -6.42 -12.25
CA GLY A 285 -2.52 -7.33 -11.83
C GLY A 285 -3.34 -7.88 -13.00
N ILE A 286 -3.71 -7.04 -13.97
CA ILE A 286 -4.41 -7.45 -15.19
C ILE A 286 -3.57 -8.43 -16.03
N LEU A 287 -2.29 -8.15 -16.20
CA LEU A 287 -1.38 -9.05 -16.93
C LEU A 287 -1.24 -10.39 -16.22
N THR A 288 -1.22 -10.40 -14.89
CA THR A 288 -1.22 -11.65 -14.09
C THR A 288 -2.50 -12.47 -14.35
N ILE A 289 -3.68 -11.83 -14.40
CA ILE A 289 -4.94 -12.50 -14.75
C ILE A 289 -4.85 -13.11 -16.16
N CYS A 290 -4.35 -12.34 -17.14
CA CYS A 290 -4.19 -12.79 -18.52
C CYS A 290 -3.15 -13.91 -18.66
N THR A 291 -2.21 -14.05 -17.74
CA THR A 291 -1.21 -15.11 -17.72
C THR A 291 -1.75 -16.39 -17.11
N ILE A 292 -2.38 -16.29 -15.94
CA ILE A 292 -2.89 -17.45 -15.18
C ILE A 292 -4.18 -18.00 -15.80
N LYS A 293 -5.08 -17.15 -16.31
CA LYS A 293 -6.33 -17.51 -17.00
C LYS A 293 -7.24 -18.46 -16.22
N ARG A 294 -7.42 -18.21 -14.93
CA ARG A 294 -8.32 -18.98 -14.04
C ARG A 294 -9.32 -18.05 -13.38
N ASN A 295 -10.32 -18.64 -12.69
CA ASN A 295 -11.23 -17.87 -11.84
C ASN A 295 -10.43 -16.89 -10.97
N THR A 296 -10.77 -15.60 -11.06
CA THR A 296 -10.04 -14.56 -10.33
C THR A 296 -10.99 -13.76 -9.47
N ILE A 297 -10.60 -13.57 -8.19
CA ILE A 297 -11.25 -12.62 -7.28
C ILE A 297 -10.33 -11.43 -7.02
N ILE A 298 -10.86 -10.22 -7.21
CA ILE A 298 -10.15 -8.96 -6.95
C ILE A 298 -10.81 -8.27 -5.78
N ILE A 299 -10.05 -8.08 -4.70
CA ILE A 299 -10.51 -7.48 -3.46
C ILE A 299 -9.95 -6.06 -3.37
N CYS A 300 -10.84 -5.08 -3.40
CA CYS A 300 -10.52 -3.66 -3.37
C CYS A 300 -10.88 -3.06 -2.01
N ASN A 301 -10.24 -1.95 -1.66
CA ASN A 301 -10.51 -1.23 -0.42
C ASN A 301 -11.95 -0.66 -0.37
N ASN A 302 -12.45 -0.13 -1.49
CA ASN A 302 -13.76 0.50 -1.56
C ASN A 302 -14.42 0.37 -2.94
N ASN A 303 -15.69 0.82 -3.02
CA ASN A 303 -16.48 0.72 -4.25
C ASN A 303 -15.91 1.55 -5.43
N VAL A 304 -15.18 2.63 -5.17
CA VAL A 304 -14.56 3.45 -6.24
C VAL A 304 -13.43 2.66 -6.89
N SER A 305 -12.60 1.98 -6.10
CA SER A 305 -11.56 1.09 -6.63
C SER A 305 -12.15 -0.08 -7.41
N VAL A 306 -13.30 -0.63 -6.98
CA VAL A 306 -14.03 -1.66 -7.76
C VAL A 306 -14.40 -1.14 -9.14
N GLN A 307 -14.94 0.09 -9.24
CA GLN A 307 -15.28 0.70 -10.53
C GLN A 307 -14.04 0.99 -11.38
N GLN A 308 -12.93 1.40 -10.74
CA GLN A 308 -11.67 1.64 -11.43
C GLN A 308 -11.14 0.33 -12.05
N TRP A 309 -11.04 -0.74 -11.27
CA TRP A 309 -10.60 -2.06 -11.77
C TRP A 309 -11.48 -2.56 -12.90
N TYR A 310 -12.79 -2.39 -12.79
CA TYR A 310 -13.73 -2.79 -13.86
C TYR A 310 -13.47 -2.03 -15.17
N ARG A 311 -13.25 -0.70 -15.11
CA ARG A 311 -12.92 0.11 -16.30
C ARG A 311 -11.57 -0.32 -16.89
N GLU A 312 -10.54 -0.45 -16.07
CA GLU A 312 -9.19 -0.83 -16.50
C GLU A 312 -9.19 -2.25 -17.15
N ILE A 313 -9.89 -3.22 -16.57
CA ILE A 313 -9.98 -4.54 -17.17
C ILE A 313 -10.66 -4.48 -18.55
N ASN A 314 -11.78 -3.77 -18.70
CA ASN A 314 -12.44 -3.61 -20.00
C ASN A 314 -11.55 -2.87 -21.01
N ASP A 315 -10.71 -1.98 -20.54
CA ASP A 315 -9.78 -1.22 -21.39
C ASP A 315 -8.58 -2.04 -21.85
N TRP A 316 -8.07 -2.95 -21.02
CA TRP A 316 -6.83 -3.68 -21.26
C TRP A 316 -7.02 -5.17 -21.64
N VAL A 317 -8.25 -5.70 -21.61
CA VAL A 317 -8.53 -7.12 -21.85
C VAL A 317 -9.51 -7.31 -23.00
N ASN A 318 -9.19 -8.22 -23.91
CA ASN A 318 -10.14 -8.76 -24.90
C ASN A 318 -10.72 -10.05 -24.35
N ILE A 319 -12.04 -10.17 -24.36
CA ILE A 319 -12.77 -11.41 -24.07
C ILE A 319 -12.93 -12.18 -25.39
N ILE A 320 -12.50 -13.45 -25.40
CA ILE A 320 -12.59 -14.33 -26.57
C ILE A 320 -13.87 -15.18 -26.47
N GLY A 321 -14.75 -15.11 -27.45
CA GLY A 321 -15.99 -15.89 -27.53
C GLY A 321 -17.24 -15.03 -27.67
N GLU A 322 -18.42 -15.64 -27.47
CA GLU A 322 -19.71 -14.96 -27.62
C GLU A 322 -19.82 -13.73 -26.71
N LYS A 323 -20.21 -12.60 -27.29
CA LYS A 323 -20.29 -11.30 -26.64
C LYS A 323 -21.26 -11.22 -25.45
N ASP A 324 -22.09 -12.23 -25.23
CA ASP A 324 -23.21 -12.20 -24.30
C ASP A 324 -22.87 -12.78 -22.91
N LYS A 325 -21.63 -13.21 -22.66
CA LYS A 325 -21.27 -13.76 -21.34
C LYS A 325 -20.60 -12.71 -20.50
N ASN A 326 -21.28 -12.28 -19.44
CA ASN A 326 -20.72 -11.42 -18.39
C ASN A 326 -19.60 -12.14 -17.64
N VAL A 327 -18.39 -12.15 -18.24
CA VAL A 327 -17.21 -12.78 -17.66
C VAL A 327 -16.64 -11.95 -16.49
N ILE A 328 -16.95 -10.65 -16.46
CA ILE A 328 -16.46 -9.70 -15.44
C ILE A 328 -17.66 -9.25 -14.61
N CYS A 329 -17.68 -9.58 -13.33
CA CYS A 329 -18.77 -9.29 -12.41
C CYS A 329 -18.31 -8.36 -11.28
N ARG A 330 -19.08 -7.28 -11.03
CA ARG A 330 -18.92 -6.41 -9.85
C ARG A 330 -19.88 -6.84 -8.76
N PHE A 331 -19.35 -7.08 -7.57
CA PHE A 331 -20.18 -7.39 -6.40
C PHE A 331 -19.99 -6.28 -5.33
N THR A 332 -20.94 -5.33 -5.31
CA THR A 332 -20.87 -4.12 -4.48
C THR A 332 -22.12 -3.93 -3.65
N SER A 333 -22.07 -3.07 -2.62
CA SER A 333 -23.21 -2.68 -1.81
C SER A 333 -24.26 -1.87 -2.59
N ASN A 334 -23.83 -1.11 -3.59
CA ASN A 334 -24.71 -0.33 -4.44
C ASN A 334 -25.42 -1.23 -5.47
N LYS A 335 -26.73 -1.43 -5.31
CA LYS A 335 -27.53 -2.32 -6.20
C LYS A 335 -27.48 -1.90 -7.67
N SER A 336 -27.43 -0.61 -7.98
CA SER A 336 -27.37 -0.09 -9.36
C SER A 336 -26.03 -0.37 -10.08
N LYS A 337 -24.97 -0.67 -9.32
CA LYS A 337 -23.63 -0.97 -9.83
C LYS A 337 -23.21 -2.43 -9.59
N ARG A 338 -24.16 -3.27 -9.17
CA ARG A 338 -23.95 -4.69 -8.94
C ARG A 338 -24.37 -5.46 -10.19
N ASP A 339 -23.47 -6.28 -10.70
CA ASP A 339 -23.76 -7.15 -11.85
C ASP A 339 -24.42 -8.46 -11.39
N THR A 340 -25.13 -9.12 -12.29
CA THR A 340 -25.60 -10.48 -12.08
C THR A 340 -24.40 -11.40 -12.01
N LEU A 341 -24.28 -12.16 -10.93
CA LEU A 341 -23.16 -13.08 -10.75
C LEU A 341 -23.33 -14.32 -11.65
N ILE A 342 -22.23 -14.70 -12.32
CA ILE A 342 -22.14 -15.97 -13.01
C ILE A 342 -21.92 -17.11 -12.01
N ASN A 343 -22.20 -18.33 -12.41
CA ASN A 343 -21.81 -19.50 -11.63
C ASN A 343 -20.35 -19.86 -11.91
N PHE A 344 -19.44 -19.40 -11.05
CA PHE A 344 -18.00 -19.61 -11.19
C PHE A 344 -17.55 -21.07 -11.11
N ASN A 345 -18.40 -21.99 -10.64
CA ASN A 345 -18.14 -23.43 -10.68
C ASN A 345 -18.42 -24.04 -12.04
N LYS A 346 -19.16 -23.34 -12.94
CA LYS A 346 -19.50 -23.79 -14.28
C LYS A 346 -18.84 -22.99 -15.40
N GLN A 347 -18.46 -21.75 -15.12
CA GLN A 347 -17.84 -20.83 -16.08
C GLN A 347 -16.76 -20.01 -15.41
N ALA A 348 -15.57 -19.94 -16.02
CA ALA A 348 -14.51 -19.08 -15.53
C ALA A 348 -14.87 -17.60 -15.68
N GLY A 349 -14.49 -16.78 -14.67
CA GLY A 349 -14.76 -15.37 -14.66
C GLY A 349 -13.90 -14.57 -13.67
N ILE A 350 -14.10 -13.25 -13.71
CA ILE A 350 -13.43 -12.28 -12.83
C ILE A 350 -14.49 -11.65 -11.94
N LEU A 351 -14.32 -11.80 -10.62
CA LEU A 351 -15.12 -11.12 -9.61
C LEU A 351 -14.35 -9.93 -9.07
N ILE A 352 -14.96 -8.74 -9.05
CA ILE A 352 -14.40 -7.53 -8.45
C ILE A 352 -15.29 -7.10 -7.30
N THR A 353 -14.74 -7.03 -6.11
CA THR A 353 -15.51 -6.70 -4.89
C THR A 353 -14.70 -5.86 -3.91
N SER A 354 -15.36 -5.34 -2.87
CA SER A 354 -14.67 -4.68 -1.75
C SER A 354 -14.61 -5.59 -0.54
N TYR A 355 -13.56 -5.43 0.30
CA TYR A 355 -13.42 -6.24 1.50
C TYR A 355 -14.61 -6.06 2.46
N THR A 356 -15.17 -4.86 2.58
CA THR A 356 -16.37 -4.59 3.38
C THR A 356 -17.58 -5.40 2.89
N MET A 357 -17.65 -5.69 1.58
CA MET A 357 -18.72 -6.47 1.01
C MET A 357 -18.63 -7.96 1.35
N ILE A 358 -17.43 -8.51 1.42
CA ILE A 358 -17.21 -9.95 1.68
C ILE A 358 -17.01 -10.27 3.17
N TYR A 359 -16.58 -9.28 3.99
CA TYR A 359 -16.26 -9.49 5.40
C TYR A 359 -17.38 -9.11 6.38
N SER A 360 -18.26 -8.15 6.06
CA SER A 360 -19.22 -7.58 7.03
C SER A 360 -20.01 -8.62 7.85
N ASN A 361 -20.02 -8.46 9.18
CA ASN A 361 -20.77 -9.27 10.13
C ASN A 361 -22.25 -8.80 10.29
N LYS A 362 -22.70 -7.78 9.55
CA LYS A 362 -24.09 -7.28 9.61
C LYS A 362 -25.04 -8.29 8.97
N LYS A 363 -26.23 -8.48 9.56
CA LYS A 363 -27.30 -9.29 8.94
C LYS A 363 -27.57 -8.77 7.53
N ARG A 364 -27.51 -9.63 6.54
CA ARG A 364 -27.70 -9.32 5.12
C ARG A 364 -28.99 -9.89 4.60
N ASN A 365 -29.50 -9.36 3.50
CA ASN A 365 -30.62 -9.96 2.79
C ASN A 365 -30.27 -11.37 2.33
N GLU A 366 -31.25 -12.26 2.30
CA GLU A 366 -31.05 -13.67 1.90
C GLU A 366 -30.38 -13.82 0.53
N GLU A 367 -30.72 -12.98 -0.45
CA GLU A 367 -30.09 -12.99 -1.77
C GLU A 367 -28.57 -12.74 -1.72
N VAL A 368 -28.16 -11.77 -0.90
CA VAL A 368 -26.74 -11.45 -0.72
C VAL A 368 -26.02 -12.59 0.01
N GLN A 369 -26.68 -13.21 0.99
CA GLN A 369 -26.10 -14.33 1.72
C GLN A 369 -25.91 -15.55 0.80
N LYS A 370 -26.93 -15.92 0.01
CA LYS A 370 -26.82 -16.99 -0.98
C LYS A 370 -25.69 -16.73 -2.00
N ALA A 371 -25.54 -15.47 -2.45
CA ALA A 371 -24.45 -15.09 -3.32
C ALA A 371 -23.07 -15.28 -2.66
N LEU A 372 -22.92 -14.88 -1.39
CA LEU A 372 -21.67 -15.07 -0.65
C LEU A 372 -21.35 -16.55 -0.43
N ASP A 373 -22.35 -17.35 -0.08
CA ASP A 373 -22.18 -18.81 0.12
C ASP A 373 -21.72 -19.49 -1.20
N MET A 374 -22.31 -19.08 -2.33
CA MET A 374 -21.86 -19.53 -3.65
C MET A 374 -20.39 -19.12 -3.90
N LEU A 375 -20.03 -17.86 -3.63
CA LEU A 375 -18.66 -17.36 -3.85
C LEU A 375 -17.62 -18.04 -2.94
N GLN A 376 -18.02 -18.47 -1.73
CA GLN A 376 -17.18 -19.22 -0.81
C GLN A 376 -16.96 -20.68 -1.26
N SER A 377 -17.89 -21.25 -2.04
CA SER A 377 -17.73 -22.60 -2.60
C SER A 377 -16.80 -22.67 -3.81
N VAL A 378 -16.43 -21.51 -4.39
CA VAL A 378 -15.55 -21.43 -5.56
C VAL A 378 -14.10 -21.63 -5.16
N GLU A 379 -13.40 -22.48 -5.89
CA GLU A 379 -11.94 -22.59 -5.84
C GLU A 379 -11.33 -21.56 -6.80
N TRP A 380 -10.75 -20.50 -6.21
CA TRP A 380 -10.18 -19.39 -6.98
C TRP A 380 -8.75 -19.71 -7.44
N GLY A 381 -8.48 -19.57 -8.74
CA GLY A 381 -7.13 -19.71 -9.26
C GLY A 381 -6.22 -18.56 -8.82
N LEU A 382 -6.77 -17.34 -8.76
CA LEU A 382 -6.03 -16.13 -8.37
C LEU A 382 -6.88 -15.24 -7.46
N MET A 383 -6.28 -14.79 -6.35
CA MET A 383 -6.81 -13.73 -5.50
C MET A 383 -5.90 -12.51 -5.59
N ILE A 384 -6.41 -11.39 -6.09
CA ILE A 384 -5.70 -10.11 -6.12
C ILE A 384 -6.22 -9.22 -5.00
N ILE A 385 -5.31 -8.64 -4.22
CA ILE A 385 -5.63 -7.74 -3.13
C ILE A 385 -4.97 -6.39 -3.43
N ASP A 386 -5.82 -5.39 -3.72
CA ASP A 386 -5.35 -4.04 -4.01
C ASP A 386 -5.19 -3.25 -2.71
N GLU A 387 -4.09 -2.46 -2.63
CA GLU A 387 -3.68 -1.69 -1.44
C GLU A 387 -3.64 -2.55 -0.18
N VAL A 388 -2.93 -3.67 -0.27
CA VAL A 388 -2.89 -4.73 0.75
C VAL A 388 -2.50 -4.24 2.14
N GLN A 389 -1.71 -3.18 2.24
CA GLN A 389 -1.29 -2.58 3.51
C GLN A 389 -2.45 -1.94 4.31
N LEU A 390 -3.60 -1.68 3.68
CA LEU A 390 -4.77 -1.07 4.33
C LEU A 390 -5.62 -2.09 5.12
N LEU A 391 -5.43 -3.38 4.85
CA LEU A 391 -6.27 -4.41 5.45
C LEU A 391 -5.81 -4.75 6.88
N PRO A 392 -6.73 -4.73 7.87
CA PRO A 392 -6.44 -5.25 9.20
C PRO A 392 -6.08 -6.74 9.13
N SER A 393 -5.01 -7.14 9.80
CA SER A 393 -4.50 -8.52 9.71
C SER A 393 -5.50 -9.59 10.14
N GLU A 394 -6.34 -9.31 11.15
CA GLU A 394 -7.34 -10.25 11.67
C GLU A 394 -8.54 -10.43 10.72
N GLU A 395 -9.00 -9.34 10.11
CA GLU A 395 -10.09 -9.38 9.13
C GLU A 395 -9.66 -10.06 7.85
N PHE A 396 -8.40 -9.83 7.47
CA PHE A 396 -7.81 -10.42 6.29
C PHE A 396 -7.65 -11.94 6.42
N SER A 397 -7.21 -12.44 7.59
CA SER A 397 -7.19 -13.89 7.86
C SER A 397 -8.55 -14.52 7.60
N LYS A 398 -9.63 -13.92 8.11
CA LYS A 398 -10.99 -14.42 7.91
C LYS A 398 -11.46 -14.43 6.46
N ILE A 399 -10.97 -13.48 5.65
CA ILE A 399 -11.26 -13.46 4.20
C ILE A 399 -10.55 -14.61 3.50
N ILE A 400 -9.25 -14.81 3.79
CA ILE A 400 -8.45 -15.91 3.21
C ILE A 400 -9.04 -17.27 3.59
N ASP A 401 -9.46 -17.44 4.83
CA ASP A 401 -10.05 -18.69 5.31
C ASP A 401 -11.36 -19.02 4.60
N LYS A 402 -12.16 -17.99 4.24
CA LYS A 402 -13.45 -18.15 3.57
C LYS A 402 -13.34 -18.31 2.05
N TYR A 403 -12.43 -17.57 1.41
CA TYR A 403 -12.27 -17.56 -0.05
C TYR A 403 -10.95 -18.21 -0.45
N LYS A 404 -10.98 -19.50 -0.66
CA LYS A 404 -9.80 -20.30 -0.96
C LYS A 404 -9.26 -20.00 -2.36
N SER A 405 -7.95 -19.80 -2.47
CA SER A 405 -7.29 -19.51 -3.73
C SER A 405 -5.96 -20.25 -3.85
N HIS A 406 -5.62 -20.66 -5.07
CA HIS A 406 -4.34 -21.31 -5.38
C HIS A 406 -3.17 -20.34 -5.28
N CYS A 407 -3.37 -19.11 -5.72
CA CYS A 407 -2.34 -18.07 -5.72
C CYS A 407 -2.91 -16.74 -5.26
N LYS A 408 -2.11 -15.99 -4.49
CA LYS A 408 -2.46 -14.67 -3.95
C LYS A 408 -1.46 -13.63 -4.43
N LEU A 409 -1.96 -12.51 -4.92
CA LEU A 409 -1.17 -11.35 -5.33
C LEU A 409 -1.58 -10.14 -4.51
N GLY A 410 -0.70 -9.66 -3.63
CA GLY A 410 -0.82 -8.37 -2.96
C GLY A 410 -0.21 -7.26 -3.82
N LEU A 411 -0.97 -6.21 -4.08
CA LEU A 411 -0.48 -5.00 -4.76
C LEU A 411 -0.44 -3.84 -3.79
N THR A 412 0.66 -3.10 -3.75
CA THR A 412 0.80 -1.91 -2.89
C THR A 412 1.75 -0.88 -3.49
N ALA A 413 1.59 0.38 -3.09
CA ALA A 413 2.56 1.43 -3.38
C ALA A 413 3.70 1.45 -2.36
N THR A 414 3.43 1.06 -1.13
CA THR A 414 4.39 1.06 -0.02
C THR A 414 4.09 -0.11 0.92
N LEU A 415 5.11 -0.82 1.36
CA LEU A 415 4.97 -1.86 2.38
C LEU A 415 5.18 -1.31 3.81
N VAL A 416 5.15 0.00 3.99
CA VAL A 416 5.36 0.60 5.31
C VAL A 416 4.05 0.59 6.09
N ARG A 417 4.02 -0.12 7.21
CA ARG A 417 3.00 -0.03 8.26
C ARG A 417 3.66 0.40 9.56
N GLU A 418 2.97 1.21 10.34
CA GLU A 418 3.50 1.71 11.61
C GLU A 418 3.35 0.69 12.76
N ASP A 419 2.41 -0.25 12.62
CA ASP A 419 1.98 -1.20 13.66
C ASP A 419 2.73 -2.55 13.68
N LYS A 420 3.87 -2.68 12.98
CA LYS A 420 4.63 -3.94 12.84
C LYS A 420 3.80 -5.15 12.34
N LYS A 421 2.50 -4.98 12.08
CA LYS A 421 1.59 -6.05 11.61
C LYS A 421 1.79 -6.40 10.13
N ILE A 422 2.70 -5.72 9.45
CA ILE A 422 3.10 -6.05 8.07
C ILE A 422 3.62 -7.49 7.97
N ILE A 423 4.27 -7.96 9.03
CA ILE A 423 4.76 -9.33 9.15
C ILE A 423 3.61 -10.31 8.97
N LYS A 424 2.47 -10.10 9.63
CA LYS A 424 1.28 -10.98 9.50
C LYS A 424 0.73 -11.00 8.08
N LEU A 425 0.77 -9.88 7.35
CA LEU A 425 0.33 -9.84 5.95
C LEU A 425 1.25 -10.66 5.03
N GLN A 426 2.56 -10.62 5.26
CA GLN A 426 3.51 -11.43 4.51
C GLN A 426 3.29 -12.94 4.75
N TYR A 427 2.87 -13.34 5.95
CA TYR A 427 2.47 -14.73 6.21
C TYR A 427 1.23 -15.15 5.45
N LEU A 428 0.23 -14.28 5.37
CA LEU A 428 -1.07 -14.61 4.78
C LEU A 428 -1.04 -14.62 3.25
N ILE A 429 -0.22 -13.77 2.64
CA ILE A 429 -0.12 -13.62 1.18
C ILE A 429 1.12 -14.34 0.66
N GLY A 430 2.26 -14.05 1.22
CA GLY A 430 3.56 -14.51 0.76
C GLY A 430 4.61 -13.41 0.81
N PRO A 431 5.86 -13.71 0.41
CA PRO A 431 6.98 -12.77 0.45
C PRO A 431 6.80 -11.61 -0.54
N LYS A 432 7.60 -10.57 -0.36
CA LYS A 432 7.73 -9.49 -1.35
C LYS A 432 8.54 -9.99 -2.54
N HIS A 433 7.90 -10.20 -3.68
CA HIS A 433 8.56 -10.66 -4.89
C HIS A 433 9.29 -9.55 -5.63
N TYR A 434 8.71 -8.36 -5.68
CA TYR A 434 9.27 -7.27 -6.45
C TYR A 434 9.00 -5.92 -5.79
N GLU A 435 9.99 -5.04 -5.84
CA GLU A 435 9.87 -3.65 -5.43
C GLU A 435 10.58 -2.75 -6.44
N ALA A 436 9.84 -1.88 -7.12
CA ALA A 436 10.44 -0.94 -8.04
C ALA A 436 11.11 0.22 -7.29
N ASN A 437 12.35 0.54 -7.67
CA ASN A 437 13.02 1.75 -7.21
C ASN A 437 12.44 2.96 -7.94
N TRP A 438 11.69 3.80 -7.23
CA TRP A 438 11.04 4.95 -7.84
C TRP A 438 12.02 6.05 -8.29
N LEU A 439 13.22 6.18 -7.69
CA LEU A 439 14.27 7.07 -8.19
C LEU A 439 14.73 6.68 -9.59
N ASP A 440 14.86 5.39 -9.87
CA ASP A 440 15.22 4.91 -11.19
C ASP A 440 14.08 5.13 -12.19
N LEU A 441 12.84 4.91 -11.76
CA LEU A 441 11.66 5.21 -12.58
C LEU A 441 11.52 6.72 -12.89
N GLN A 442 11.96 7.61 -12.00
CA GLN A 442 12.04 9.04 -12.28
C GLN A 442 13.15 9.37 -13.30
N LYS A 443 14.33 8.77 -13.16
CA LYS A 443 15.44 8.97 -14.10
C LYS A 443 15.07 8.49 -15.50
N GLU A 444 14.33 7.38 -15.59
CA GLU A 444 13.82 6.82 -16.85
C GLU A 444 12.60 7.57 -17.42
N GLY A 445 12.09 8.59 -16.71
CA GLY A 445 10.95 9.40 -17.14
C GLY A 445 9.58 8.73 -16.96
N PHE A 446 9.51 7.59 -16.28
CA PHE A 446 8.25 6.91 -15.99
C PHE A 446 7.48 7.53 -14.85
N LEU A 447 8.14 8.32 -14.02
CA LEU A 447 7.54 9.09 -12.94
C LEU A 447 7.98 10.56 -13.01
N ALA A 448 7.16 11.47 -12.48
CA ALA A 448 7.48 12.87 -12.38
C ALA A 448 8.63 13.12 -11.40
N ARG A 449 9.44 14.14 -11.67
CA ARG A 449 10.49 14.64 -10.78
C ARG A 449 9.89 15.65 -9.82
N VAL A 450 9.72 15.25 -8.55
CA VAL A 450 9.02 16.06 -7.55
C VAL A 450 9.99 16.80 -6.66
N LYS A 451 9.74 18.10 -6.48
CA LYS A 451 10.38 18.94 -5.46
C LYS A 451 9.45 19.04 -4.25
N CYS A 452 9.87 18.52 -3.09
CA CYS A 452 9.15 18.64 -1.83
C CYS A 452 9.64 19.88 -1.09
N ILE A 453 8.71 20.73 -0.70
CA ILE A 453 8.99 22.00 -0.05
C ILE A 453 8.10 22.13 1.19
N GLU A 454 8.72 22.26 2.34
CA GLU A 454 8.01 22.57 3.58
C GLU A 454 8.17 24.06 3.89
N ILE A 455 7.06 24.75 4.13
CA ILE A 455 7.04 26.18 4.43
C ILE A 455 6.61 26.36 5.86
N TRP A 456 7.48 26.95 6.69
CA TRP A 456 7.22 27.25 8.07
C TRP A 456 6.56 28.62 8.20
N SER A 457 5.29 28.63 8.58
CA SER A 457 4.51 29.85 8.74
C SER A 457 4.48 30.29 10.21
N GLU A 458 4.81 31.55 10.47
CA GLU A 458 4.54 32.14 11.78
C GLU A 458 3.02 32.16 12.03
N MET A 459 2.59 31.90 13.25
CA MET A 459 1.20 32.09 13.61
C MET A 459 0.87 33.59 13.71
N HIS A 460 -0.28 33.96 13.10
CA HIS A 460 -0.79 35.31 13.26
C HIS A 460 -0.99 35.64 14.75
N PRO A 461 -0.58 36.84 15.26
CA PRO A 461 -0.58 37.16 16.69
C PRO A 461 -1.89 36.88 17.43
N LEU A 462 -3.04 37.25 16.82
CA LEU A 462 -4.37 37.01 17.40
C LEU A 462 -4.70 35.51 17.53
N PHE A 463 -4.24 34.69 16.58
CA PHE A 463 -4.45 33.23 16.61
C PHE A 463 -3.48 32.55 17.58
N TYR A 464 -2.26 33.07 17.70
CA TYR A 464 -1.27 32.52 18.61
C TYR A 464 -1.63 32.78 20.08
N GLU A 465 -2.06 34.01 20.40
CA GLU A 465 -2.55 34.36 21.73
C GLU A 465 -3.70 33.43 22.15
N LYS A 466 -4.64 33.22 21.25
CA LYS A 466 -5.77 32.32 21.49
C LYS A 466 -5.34 30.85 21.61
N TYR A 467 -4.37 30.41 20.81
CA TYR A 467 -3.79 29.08 20.91
C TYR A 467 -3.15 28.84 22.28
N LEU A 468 -2.37 29.82 22.76
CA LEU A 468 -1.74 29.76 24.09
C LEU A 468 -2.80 29.68 25.21
N SER A 469 -3.91 30.41 25.10
CA SER A 469 -4.97 30.40 26.13
C SER A 469 -5.66 29.01 26.29
N TYR A 470 -5.46 28.09 25.32
CA TYR A 470 -6.02 26.74 25.38
C TYR A 470 -5.00 25.66 25.76
N LEU A 471 -3.74 26.01 26.06
CA LEU A 471 -2.70 25.01 26.35
C LEU A 471 -3.01 24.16 27.57
N ASP A 472 -3.66 24.73 28.59
CA ASP A 472 -3.89 24.08 29.89
C ASP A 472 -5.21 23.27 29.98
N SER A 473 -5.98 23.19 28.88
CA SER A 473 -7.28 22.51 28.88
C SER A 473 -7.36 21.39 27.86
N ASN A 474 -7.49 20.14 28.34
CA ASN A 474 -7.74 18.96 27.49
C ASN A 474 -9.07 19.04 26.73
N SER A 475 -10.06 19.79 27.22
CA SER A 475 -11.37 19.96 26.59
C SER A 475 -11.36 20.77 25.30
N ASN A 476 -10.26 21.43 24.94
CA ASN A 476 -10.15 22.33 23.80
C ASN A 476 -9.19 21.85 22.69
N MET A 477 -8.87 20.55 22.66
CA MET A 477 -7.91 20.01 21.67
C MET A 477 -8.32 20.30 20.22
N GLU A 478 -9.59 20.15 19.89
CA GLU A 478 -10.09 20.45 18.53
C GLU A 478 -9.99 21.92 18.17
N ARG A 479 -10.28 22.81 19.13
CA ARG A 479 -10.13 24.27 18.93
C ARG A 479 -8.69 24.67 18.73
N LYS A 480 -7.75 24.12 19.50
CA LYS A 480 -6.32 24.30 19.27
C LYS A 480 -5.92 23.89 17.85
N LYS A 481 -6.40 22.73 17.43
CA LYS A 481 -6.13 22.20 16.09
C LYS A 481 -6.64 23.14 15.00
N VAL A 482 -7.87 23.58 15.09
CA VAL A 482 -8.45 24.49 14.10
C VAL A 482 -7.71 25.83 14.04
N LEU A 483 -7.21 26.35 15.17
CA LEU A 483 -6.44 27.62 15.21
C LEU A 483 -5.16 27.53 14.39
N TYR A 484 -4.33 26.50 14.57
CA TYR A 484 -3.10 26.39 13.80
C TYR A 484 -3.33 25.93 12.36
N LEU A 485 -4.39 25.15 12.07
CA LEU A 485 -4.75 24.75 10.71
C LEU A 485 -5.32 25.92 9.90
N SER A 486 -6.13 26.78 10.53
CA SER A 486 -6.74 27.95 9.91
C SER A 486 -5.90 29.23 10.11
N ASN A 487 -4.62 29.08 10.47
CA ASN A 487 -3.69 30.20 10.61
C ASN A 487 -3.72 31.11 9.37
N PRO A 488 -4.00 32.41 9.52
CA PRO A 488 -4.07 33.35 8.38
C PRO A 488 -2.81 33.35 7.52
N THR A 489 -1.63 33.22 8.12
CA THR A 489 -0.37 33.16 7.37
C THR A 489 -0.33 31.96 6.41
N LYS A 490 -0.94 30.81 6.75
CA LYS A 490 -1.07 29.68 5.82
C LYS A 490 -1.96 30.02 4.61
N TYR A 491 -3.03 30.77 4.84
CA TYR A 491 -3.88 31.25 3.75
C TYR A 491 -3.11 32.22 2.83
N LEU A 492 -2.35 33.15 3.42
CA LEU A 492 -1.47 34.06 2.70
C LEU A 492 -0.47 33.30 1.81
N ILE A 493 0.23 32.33 2.38
CA ILE A 493 1.19 31.46 1.66
C ILE A 493 0.48 30.73 0.51
N THR A 494 -0.71 30.21 0.76
CA THR A 494 -1.51 29.53 -0.29
C THR A 494 -1.79 30.49 -1.46
N LEU A 495 -2.19 31.73 -1.21
CA LEU A 495 -2.39 32.73 -2.27
C LEU A 495 -1.10 33.05 -3.05
N MET A 496 0.04 33.12 -2.33
CA MET A 496 1.34 33.31 -2.97
C MET A 496 1.71 32.14 -3.88
N LEU A 497 1.47 30.91 -3.43
CA LEU A 497 1.72 29.71 -4.22
C LEU A 497 0.77 29.62 -5.44
N LEU A 498 -0.50 30.00 -5.30
CA LEU A 498 -1.43 30.11 -6.44
C LEU A 498 -0.95 31.13 -7.49
N LYS A 499 -0.31 32.22 -7.03
CA LYS A 499 0.30 33.22 -7.94
C LYS A 499 1.55 32.67 -8.61
N LYS A 500 2.42 31.97 -7.84
CA LYS A 500 3.67 31.36 -8.36
C LYS A 500 3.37 30.33 -9.45
N HIS A 501 2.34 29.52 -9.25
CA HIS A 501 1.93 28.43 -10.12
C HIS A 501 0.71 28.78 -10.99
N LYS A 502 0.63 30.03 -11.44
CA LYS A 502 -0.44 30.46 -12.33
C LYS A 502 -0.41 29.68 -13.65
N GLY A 503 -1.49 28.97 -13.96
CA GLY A 503 -1.60 28.11 -15.15
C GLY A 503 -1.37 26.63 -14.89
N ASP A 504 -0.80 26.26 -13.73
CA ASP A 504 -0.65 24.88 -13.35
C ASP A 504 -1.97 24.29 -12.79
N LYS A 505 -2.09 22.97 -12.86
CA LYS A 505 -3.15 22.23 -12.16
C LYS A 505 -2.75 22.00 -10.70
N ILE A 506 -3.51 22.61 -9.80
CA ILE A 506 -3.21 22.68 -8.38
C ILE A 506 -4.26 21.93 -7.56
N ILE A 507 -3.81 21.17 -6.58
CA ILE A 507 -4.69 20.55 -5.57
C ILE A 507 -4.32 21.10 -4.20
N ILE A 508 -5.30 21.61 -3.46
CA ILE A 508 -5.16 22.10 -2.10
C ILE A 508 -5.83 21.10 -1.18
N PHE A 509 -5.04 20.46 -0.30
CA PHE A 509 -5.53 19.50 0.68
C PHE A 509 -5.64 20.11 2.08
N SER A 510 -6.77 19.85 2.72
CA SER A 510 -6.95 20.04 4.16
C SER A 510 -7.79 18.89 4.73
N ASP A 511 -7.30 18.23 5.80
CA ASP A 511 -8.07 17.20 6.50
C ASP A 511 -9.20 17.80 7.36
N ASN A 512 -9.16 19.10 7.60
CA ASN A 512 -10.14 19.81 8.39
C ASN A 512 -11.16 20.50 7.48
N LEU A 513 -12.42 20.08 7.58
CA LEU A 513 -13.53 20.61 6.77
C LEU A 513 -13.74 22.10 6.99
N PHE A 514 -13.68 22.57 8.24
CA PHE A 514 -13.82 24.00 8.56
C PHE A 514 -12.79 24.85 7.83
N THR A 515 -11.51 24.43 7.86
CA THR A 515 -10.40 25.17 7.20
C THR A 515 -10.61 25.23 5.69
N ILE A 516 -10.95 24.11 5.04
CA ILE A 516 -11.10 24.10 3.58
C ILE A 516 -12.36 24.84 3.11
N GLU A 517 -13.46 24.77 3.85
CA GLU A 517 -14.66 25.58 3.57
C GLU A 517 -14.41 27.06 3.74
N ARG A 518 -13.56 27.46 4.73
CA ARG A 518 -13.11 28.84 4.86
C ARG A 518 -12.30 29.31 3.66
N TYR A 519 -11.36 28.49 3.20
CA TYR A 519 -10.58 28.79 2.00
C TYR A 519 -11.49 28.91 0.78
N ASN A 520 -12.43 27.99 0.60
CA ASN A 520 -13.41 28.03 -0.50
C ASN A 520 -14.18 29.36 -0.51
N LYS A 521 -14.78 29.74 0.63
CA LYS A 521 -15.57 30.98 0.76
C LYS A 521 -14.74 32.22 0.45
N MET A 522 -13.50 32.29 0.91
CA MET A 522 -12.64 33.45 0.67
C MET A 522 -12.14 33.52 -0.77
N LEU A 523 -11.86 32.37 -1.38
CA LEU A 523 -11.50 32.31 -2.81
C LEU A 523 -12.68 32.65 -3.71
N GLU A 524 -13.93 32.28 -3.36
CA GLU A 524 -15.15 32.72 -4.07
C GLU A 524 -15.30 34.23 -4.07
N LYS A 525 -15.13 34.89 -2.91
CA LYS A 525 -15.13 36.35 -2.83
C LYS A 525 -14.05 36.98 -3.68
N ARG A 526 -12.84 36.41 -3.66
CA ARG A 526 -11.73 36.87 -4.49
C ARG A 526 -12.03 36.71 -5.98
N LYS A 527 -12.60 35.57 -6.37
CA LYS A 527 -13.01 35.31 -7.76
C LYS A 527 -14.02 36.33 -8.26
N SER A 528 -15.03 36.70 -7.44
CA SER A 528 -16.03 37.70 -7.80
C SER A 528 -15.43 39.09 -8.07
N ILE A 529 -14.25 39.38 -7.47
CA ILE A 529 -13.57 40.67 -7.65
C ILE A 529 -12.59 40.64 -8.83
N LYS A 530 -11.83 39.55 -9.03
CA LYS A 530 -10.70 39.49 -9.98
C LYS A 530 -10.87 38.53 -11.14
N ASN A 531 -11.81 37.60 -11.06
CA ASN A 531 -12.15 36.55 -12.05
C ASN A 531 -10.96 35.78 -12.67
N ASP A 532 -9.83 35.67 -11.94
CA ASP A 532 -8.56 35.09 -12.38
C ASP A 532 -8.33 33.66 -11.86
N ILE A 533 -9.26 33.10 -11.09
CA ILE A 533 -9.10 31.80 -10.43
C ILE A 533 -10.34 30.92 -10.66
N ASN A 534 -10.15 29.78 -11.32
CA ASN A 534 -11.18 28.75 -11.48
C ASN A 534 -10.92 27.55 -10.57
N PHE A 535 -11.78 27.36 -9.58
CA PHE A 535 -11.63 26.31 -8.59
C PHE A 535 -12.96 25.63 -8.24
N LYS A 536 -12.88 24.42 -7.67
CA LYS A 536 -14.00 23.68 -7.11
C LYS A 536 -13.59 22.98 -5.83
N LEU A 537 -14.56 22.80 -4.91
CA LEU A 537 -14.40 22.06 -3.67
C LEU A 537 -15.01 20.66 -3.82
N ILE A 538 -14.25 19.64 -3.40
CA ILE A 538 -14.71 18.27 -3.22
C ILE A 538 -14.55 17.89 -1.75
N SER A 539 -15.68 17.58 -1.10
CA SER A 539 -15.76 17.14 0.30
C SER A 539 -16.67 15.94 0.45
N GLY A 540 -16.84 15.40 1.66
CA GLY A 540 -17.80 14.35 1.95
C GLY A 540 -19.24 14.72 1.61
N LYS A 541 -19.57 16.01 1.65
CA LYS A 541 -20.88 16.54 1.28
C LYS A 541 -21.14 16.55 -0.24
N THR A 542 -20.10 16.41 -1.08
CA THR A 542 -20.23 16.43 -2.54
C THR A 542 -20.78 15.10 -3.05
N GLY A 543 -21.92 15.13 -3.75
CA GLY A 543 -22.55 13.94 -4.32
C GLY A 543 -21.68 13.20 -5.34
N GLU A 544 -21.85 11.89 -5.48
CA GLU A 544 -21.00 11.04 -6.34
C GLU A 544 -20.98 11.51 -7.80
N LYS A 545 -22.14 11.84 -8.38
CA LYS A 545 -22.25 12.33 -9.77
C LYS A 545 -21.58 13.68 -9.96
N GLU A 546 -21.77 14.59 -9.02
CA GLU A 546 -21.14 15.91 -9.03
C GLU A 546 -19.62 15.79 -8.93
N ARG A 547 -19.13 14.91 -8.07
CA ARG A 547 -17.71 14.60 -7.89
C ARG A 547 -17.09 14.09 -9.20
N GLU A 548 -17.76 13.14 -9.86
CA GLU A 548 -17.32 12.61 -11.17
C GLU A 548 -17.28 13.71 -12.23
N SER A 549 -18.26 14.60 -12.28
CA SER A 549 -18.30 15.75 -13.21
C SER A 549 -17.14 16.72 -12.95
N ILE A 550 -16.92 17.14 -11.70
CA ILE A 550 -15.82 18.05 -11.35
C ILE A 550 -14.46 17.45 -11.73
N LEU A 551 -14.25 16.16 -11.45
CA LEU A 551 -13.01 15.48 -11.79
C LEU A 551 -12.81 15.32 -13.29
N SER A 552 -13.88 15.04 -14.04
CA SER A 552 -13.85 15.01 -15.51
C SER A 552 -13.42 16.35 -16.10
N ASN A 553 -14.04 17.45 -15.63
CA ASN A 553 -13.71 18.80 -16.09
C ASN A 553 -12.27 19.19 -15.73
N PHE A 554 -11.81 18.81 -14.53
CA PHE A 554 -10.41 19.01 -14.15
C PHE A 554 -9.44 18.18 -15.02
N LYS A 555 -9.85 16.99 -15.50
CA LYS A 555 -9.06 16.15 -16.42
C LYS A 555 -8.92 16.76 -17.81
N GLN A 556 -9.99 17.30 -18.35
CA GLN A 556 -10.11 17.72 -19.75
C GLN A 556 -9.59 19.13 -20.05
N ASP A 557 -8.97 19.82 -19.09
CA ASP A 557 -8.55 21.23 -19.19
C ASP A 557 -9.72 22.24 -19.40
N ASP A 558 -10.96 21.81 -19.08
CA ASP A 558 -12.17 22.62 -19.21
C ASP A 558 -12.33 23.63 -18.07
N GLY A 559 -11.37 24.55 -17.97
CA GLY A 559 -11.49 25.75 -17.16
C GLY A 559 -11.30 25.59 -15.65
N ILE A 560 -11.25 24.38 -15.06
CA ILE A 560 -10.97 24.17 -13.64
C ILE A 560 -9.49 23.83 -13.48
N ASN A 561 -8.73 24.75 -12.87
CA ASN A 561 -7.28 24.54 -12.66
C ASN A 561 -6.95 24.24 -11.18
N ILE A 562 -7.87 24.52 -10.25
CA ILE A 562 -7.63 24.37 -8.81
C ILE A 562 -8.74 23.51 -8.21
N LEU A 563 -8.35 22.47 -7.46
CA LEU A 563 -9.25 21.66 -6.63
C LEU A 563 -8.92 21.86 -5.15
N LEU A 564 -9.94 22.16 -4.37
CA LEU A 564 -9.88 22.08 -2.92
C LEU A 564 -10.44 20.71 -2.51
N MET A 565 -9.73 19.98 -1.67
CA MET A 565 -10.10 18.60 -1.31
C MET A 565 -9.91 18.32 0.17
N THR A 566 -10.84 17.53 0.72
CA THR A 566 -10.69 16.90 2.03
C THR A 566 -10.15 15.47 1.89
N LYS A 567 -10.12 14.68 2.98
CA LYS A 567 -9.72 13.27 2.98
C LYS A 567 -10.41 12.39 1.93
N VAL A 568 -11.62 12.74 1.53
CA VAL A 568 -12.35 12.02 0.48
C VAL A 568 -11.54 11.94 -0.82
N GLY A 569 -10.61 12.88 -1.02
CA GLY A 569 -9.68 12.88 -2.14
C GLY A 569 -8.48 11.94 -2.00
N ASP A 570 -8.16 11.47 -0.80
CA ASP A 570 -6.98 10.63 -0.58
C ASP A 570 -7.21 9.20 -1.07
N ILE A 571 -8.42 8.69 -0.91
CA ILE A 571 -8.76 7.30 -1.18
C ILE A 571 -9.52 7.21 -2.51
N SER A 572 -8.92 6.53 -3.50
CA SER A 572 -9.58 6.00 -4.70
C SER A 572 -10.04 6.99 -5.78
N ILE A 573 -9.74 8.28 -5.68
CA ILE A 573 -10.04 9.20 -6.77
C ILE A 573 -8.86 9.21 -7.76
N ASP A 574 -9.12 8.83 -9.00
CA ASP A 574 -8.14 8.96 -10.08
C ASP A 574 -8.02 10.43 -10.50
N ILE A 575 -7.12 11.17 -9.86
CA ILE A 575 -6.80 12.56 -10.20
C ILE A 575 -5.61 12.55 -11.14
N PRO A 576 -5.81 12.76 -12.43
CA PRO A 576 -4.70 12.85 -13.36
C PRO A 576 -4.09 14.25 -13.39
N ASN A 577 -2.82 14.31 -13.69
CA ASN A 577 -2.09 15.50 -14.17
C ASN A 577 -2.05 16.73 -13.25
N ALA A 578 -2.21 16.62 -11.93
CA ALA A 578 -1.89 17.74 -11.06
C ALA A 578 -0.37 17.98 -11.07
N ASN A 579 0.04 19.26 -11.22
CA ASN A 579 1.45 19.65 -11.20
C ASN A 579 1.88 20.06 -9.79
N VAL A 580 0.94 20.58 -9.02
CA VAL A 580 1.20 21.15 -7.70
C VAL A 580 0.21 20.59 -6.68
N ILE A 581 0.73 20.15 -5.54
CA ILE A 581 -0.06 19.87 -4.36
C ILE A 581 0.34 20.85 -3.27
N ILE A 582 -0.65 21.45 -2.63
CA ILE A 582 -0.49 22.33 -1.47
C ILE A 582 -1.23 21.68 -0.30
N GLN A 583 -0.49 21.19 0.65
CA GLN A 583 -1.02 20.57 1.87
C GLN A 583 -1.06 21.60 2.99
N VAL A 584 -2.27 22.07 3.33
CA VAL A 584 -2.50 23.08 4.38
C VAL A 584 -2.56 22.44 5.76
N SER A 585 -3.13 21.23 5.81
CA SER A 585 -3.14 20.41 7.03
C SER A 585 -2.72 18.99 6.70
N SER A 586 -1.96 18.37 7.59
CA SER A 586 -1.57 16.97 7.51
C SER A 586 -2.20 16.17 8.63
N HIS A 587 -2.49 14.92 8.33
CA HIS A 587 -2.88 13.96 9.37
C HIS A 587 -1.71 13.72 10.33
N TYR A 588 -2.00 13.40 11.58
CA TYR A 588 -1.02 13.11 12.63
C TYR A 588 -0.14 11.90 12.27
N GLY A 589 0.77 12.06 11.28
CA GLY A 589 1.86 11.11 11.05
C GLY A 589 1.60 9.91 10.16
N SER A 590 0.45 9.78 9.49
CA SER A 590 0.23 8.66 8.55
C SER A 590 1.10 8.78 7.30
N ARG A 591 2.22 8.06 7.29
CA ARG A 591 3.17 7.95 6.15
C ARG A 591 2.47 7.45 4.89
N MET A 592 1.47 6.60 5.08
CA MET A 592 0.72 5.98 3.99
C MET A 592 -0.16 6.99 3.25
N GLN A 593 -0.90 7.85 3.96
CA GLN A 593 -1.72 8.90 3.34
C GLN A 593 -0.84 9.88 2.58
N GLU A 594 0.30 10.24 3.13
CA GLU A 594 1.25 11.10 2.46
C GLU A 594 1.79 10.48 1.17
N ALA A 595 2.16 9.20 1.20
CA ALA A 595 2.58 8.47 0.01
C ALA A 595 1.46 8.39 -1.05
N GLN A 596 0.19 8.27 -0.64
CA GLN A 596 -0.96 8.28 -1.56
C GLN A 596 -1.19 9.67 -2.19
N ARG A 597 -1.12 10.76 -1.40
CA ARG A 597 -1.19 12.14 -1.91
C ARG A 597 -0.05 12.41 -2.88
N PHE A 598 1.14 12.00 -2.48
CA PHE A 598 2.34 12.09 -3.30
C PHE A 598 2.17 11.37 -4.64
N GLY A 599 1.59 10.18 -4.61
CA GLY A 599 1.30 9.39 -5.81
C GLY A 599 0.42 10.10 -6.84
N ARG A 600 -0.35 11.12 -6.44
CA ARG A 600 -1.21 11.89 -7.36
C ARG A 600 -0.43 12.79 -8.30
N ILE A 601 0.75 13.24 -7.92
CA ILE A 601 1.63 14.08 -8.77
C ILE A 601 2.75 13.30 -9.45
N LEU A 602 2.97 12.05 -9.08
CA LEU A 602 4.06 11.23 -9.61
C LEU A 602 3.85 10.77 -11.06
N ARG A 603 2.68 10.97 -11.66
CA ARG A 603 2.43 10.57 -13.05
C ARG A 603 3.35 11.29 -14.01
N PRO A 604 3.80 10.62 -15.09
CA PRO A 604 4.68 11.22 -16.09
C PRO A 604 4.12 12.55 -16.63
N LYS A 605 4.97 13.53 -16.75
CA LYS A 605 4.63 14.85 -17.31
C LYS A 605 5.23 15.01 -18.70
N LYS A 606 4.59 15.83 -19.54
CA LYS A 606 5.06 16.12 -20.91
C LYS A 606 6.38 16.90 -20.93
N ASP A 607 6.61 17.73 -19.91
CA ASP A 607 7.83 18.52 -19.80
C ASP A 607 8.95 17.67 -19.17
N VAL A 608 9.88 17.25 -20.01
CA VAL A 608 11.04 16.41 -19.64
C VAL A 608 12.30 17.26 -19.41
N LEU A 609 12.31 18.52 -19.82
CA LEU A 609 13.51 19.36 -19.82
C LEU A 609 13.76 20.08 -18.50
N SER A 610 12.73 20.33 -17.70
CA SER A 610 12.87 20.97 -16.38
C SER A 610 13.46 20.00 -15.35
N GLU A 611 14.29 20.52 -14.45
CA GLU A 611 14.89 19.75 -13.34
C GLU A 611 13.81 19.10 -12.48
N TYR A 612 12.73 19.86 -12.20
CA TYR A 612 11.53 19.39 -11.47
C TYR A 612 10.29 19.76 -12.28
N ASN A 613 9.35 18.85 -12.42
CA ASN A 613 8.11 19.05 -13.16
C ASN A 613 6.85 18.81 -12.30
N ALA A 614 7.02 18.64 -11.00
CA ALA A 614 5.95 18.55 -10.01
C ALA A 614 6.41 19.12 -8.66
N PHE A 615 5.51 19.74 -7.89
CA PHE A 615 5.80 20.42 -6.65
C PHE A 615 4.85 19.96 -5.54
N PHE A 616 5.41 19.60 -4.40
CA PHE A 616 4.66 19.22 -3.22
C PHE A 616 4.99 20.18 -2.08
N TYR A 617 4.05 21.05 -1.76
CA TYR A 617 4.18 22.02 -0.67
C TYR A 617 3.43 21.55 0.56
N THR A 618 4.08 21.63 1.72
CA THR A 618 3.46 21.44 3.02
C THR A 618 3.63 22.69 3.84
N ILE A 619 2.53 23.27 4.36
CA ILE A 619 2.55 24.50 5.14
C ILE A 619 2.32 24.16 6.61
N ILE A 620 3.25 24.56 7.48
CA ILE A 620 3.25 24.20 8.90
C ILE A 620 3.30 25.46 9.74
N SER A 621 2.44 25.52 10.79
CA SER A 621 2.48 26.61 11.76
C SER A 621 3.60 26.36 12.77
N LYS A 622 4.55 27.33 12.87
CA LYS A 622 5.64 27.29 13.85
C LYS A 622 5.11 27.30 15.28
N ASN A 623 5.89 26.74 16.19
CA ASN A 623 5.63 26.70 17.62
C ASN A 623 4.28 26.03 18.00
N THR A 624 3.83 25.08 17.17
CA THR A 624 2.62 24.28 17.40
C THR A 624 2.92 22.79 17.35
N GLU A 625 1.93 21.97 17.66
CA GLU A 625 2.06 20.51 17.58
C GLU A 625 2.35 20.00 16.17
N GLU A 626 2.02 20.76 15.12
CA GLU A 626 2.34 20.37 13.72
C GLU A 626 3.85 20.14 13.50
N MET A 627 4.70 20.84 14.21
CA MET A 627 6.16 20.70 14.09
C MET A 627 6.64 19.29 14.48
N LYS A 628 6.01 18.66 15.48
CA LYS A 628 6.37 17.30 15.92
C LYS A 628 6.11 16.27 14.82
N TYR A 629 5.00 16.41 14.11
CA TYR A 629 4.62 15.51 13.00
C TYR A 629 5.43 15.79 11.73
N SER A 630 5.83 17.04 11.51
CA SER A 630 6.71 17.44 10.41
C SER A 630 8.03 16.66 10.41
N ILE A 631 8.67 16.52 11.57
CA ILE A 631 9.95 15.82 11.71
C ILE A 631 9.84 14.35 11.25
N LYS A 632 8.77 13.65 11.64
CA LYS A 632 8.53 12.26 11.25
C LYS A 632 8.35 12.14 9.72
N ARG A 633 7.58 13.05 9.12
CA ARG A 633 7.33 13.13 7.69
C ARG A 633 8.59 13.46 6.91
N HIS A 634 9.35 14.45 7.34
CA HIS A 634 10.63 14.84 6.75
C HIS A 634 11.56 13.63 6.65
N ARG A 635 11.74 12.90 7.76
CA ARG A 635 12.53 11.67 7.79
C ARG A 635 12.05 10.65 6.76
N PHE A 636 10.74 10.45 6.63
CA PHE A 636 10.17 9.53 5.64
C PHE A 636 10.51 9.96 4.20
N LEU A 637 10.28 11.21 3.82
CA LEU A 637 10.54 11.71 2.47
C LEU A 637 12.03 11.65 2.12
N VAL A 638 12.91 12.05 3.03
CA VAL A 638 14.35 11.97 2.84
C VAL A 638 14.83 10.52 2.73
N ASN A 639 14.33 9.62 3.56
CA ASN A 639 14.66 8.19 3.48
C ASN A 639 14.21 7.55 2.17
N GLN A 640 13.14 8.06 1.58
CA GLN A 640 12.71 7.67 0.24
C GLN A 640 13.52 8.38 -0.86
N GLY A 641 14.46 9.27 -0.54
CA GLY A 641 15.35 9.98 -1.48
C GLY A 641 14.71 11.15 -2.20
N TYR A 642 13.57 11.69 -1.73
CA TYR A 642 12.99 12.90 -2.30
C TYR A 642 13.87 14.12 -1.99
N TYR A 643 14.00 15.02 -2.97
CA TYR A 643 14.55 16.35 -2.71
C TYR A 643 13.60 17.08 -1.76
N PHE A 644 14.14 17.50 -0.63
CA PHE A 644 13.38 18.16 0.41
C PHE A 644 14.04 19.48 0.79
N ASN A 645 13.26 20.57 0.77
CA ASN A 645 13.71 21.91 1.14
C ASN A 645 12.78 22.52 2.18
N VAL A 646 13.32 23.29 3.11
CA VAL A 646 12.55 24.02 4.11
C VAL A 646 12.69 25.50 3.84
N ILE A 647 11.57 26.19 3.68
CA ILE A 647 11.47 27.64 3.54
C ILE A 647 10.99 28.21 4.88
N THR A 648 11.80 29.09 5.46
CA THR A 648 11.48 29.76 6.73
C THR A 648 11.07 31.22 6.54
N ASN A 649 11.47 31.85 5.43
CA ASN A 649 11.13 33.22 5.09
C ASN A 649 10.18 33.24 3.89
N LEU A 650 9.14 34.05 3.94
CA LEU A 650 8.12 34.11 2.89
C LEU A 650 8.67 34.65 1.56
N GLU A 651 9.68 35.50 1.61
CA GLU A 651 10.34 36.04 0.43
C GLU A 651 10.99 34.93 -0.43
N ASP A 652 11.49 33.89 0.20
CA ASP A 652 12.16 32.76 -0.47
C ASP A 652 11.20 31.86 -1.30
N ILE A 653 9.88 32.07 -1.19
CA ILE A 653 8.87 31.35 -1.99
C ILE A 653 9.08 31.64 -3.49
N PHE A 654 9.56 32.82 -3.84
CA PHE A 654 9.79 33.25 -5.23
C PHE A 654 11.28 33.17 -5.58
N GLU A 655 11.84 31.96 -5.67
CA GLU A 655 13.26 31.67 -5.92
C GLU A 655 13.91 32.45 -7.08
N ASN A 656 13.12 32.89 -8.07
CA ASN A 656 13.60 33.57 -9.29
C ASN A 656 13.45 35.10 -9.23
N LYS A 657 13.11 35.68 -8.08
CA LYS A 657 12.91 37.13 -7.91
C LYS A 657 13.92 37.70 -6.92
N SER A 658 14.19 39.00 -7.04
CA SER A 658 14.96 39.68 -6.02
C SER A 658 14.24 39.71 -4.67
N ILE A 659 14.99 39.88 -3.58
CA ILE A 659 14.42 39.95 -2.23
C ILE A 659 13.43 41.11 -2.12
N GLU A 660 13.74 42.25 -2.76
CA GLU A 660 12.88 43.42 -2.76
C GLU A 660 11.55 43.16 -3.50
N GLU A 661 11.60 42.57 -4.70
CA GLU A 661 10.40 42.20 -5.45
C GLU A 661 9.54 41.17 -4.69
N SER A 662 10.17 40.22 -4.03
CA SER A 662 9.50 39.20 -3.22
C SER A 662 8.81 39.81 -2.01
N ARG A 663 9.49 40.77 -1.34
CA ARG A 663 8.94 41.52 -0.19
C ARG A 663 7.74 42.38 -0.60
N ASP A 664 7.81 43.04 -1.75
CA ASP A 664 6.69 43.82 -2.28
C ASP A 664 5.48 42.95 -2.56
N ILE A 665 5.71 41.73 -3.03
CA ILE A 665 4.62 40.78 -3.25
C ILE A 665 4.00 40.36 -1.92
N VAL A 666 4.80 40.05 -0.89
CA VAL A 666 4.32 39.69 0.46
C VAL A 666 3.47 40.84 1.03
N ASN A 667 4.02 42.06 1.05
CA ASN A 667 3.35 43.25 1.55
C ASN A 667 1.99 43.50 0.83
N LYS A 668 1.94 43.26 -0.48
CA LYS A 668 0.71 43.43 -1.26
C LYS A 668 -0.37 42.42 -0.87
N PHE A 669 -0.01 41.20 -0.50
CA PHE A 669 -0.97 40.19 -0.03
C PHE A 669 -1.38 40.45 1.43
N GLU A 670 -0.48 40.90 2.30
CA GLU A 670 -0.79 41.23 3.69
C GLU A 670 -1.76 42.44 3.79
N ASN A 671 -1.63 43.41 2.89
CA ASN A 671 -2.50 44.57 2.82
C ASN A 671 -3.79 44.31 2.02
N ASP A 672 -4.03 43.10 1.53
CA ASP A 672 -5.25 42.76 0.79
C ASP A 672 -6.46 42.71 1.74
N SER A 673 -7.53 43.40 1.40
CA SER A 673 -8.78 43.44 2.18
C SER A 673 -9.39 42.04 2.42
N ASN A 674 -9.21 41.14 1.46
CA ASN A 674 -9.65 39.75 1.56
C ASN A 674 -8.88 39.00 2.67
N TYR A 675 -7.58 39.26 2.82
CA TYR A 675 -6.77 38.67 3.88
C TYR A 675 -7.21 39.18 5.27
N ASN A 676 -7.42 40.47 5.44
CA ASN A 676 -7.91 41.03 6.69
C ASN A 676 -9.31 40.54 7.05
N GLU A 677 -10.18 40.37 6.07
CA GLU A 677 -11.49 39.76 6.27
C GLU A 677 -11.38 38.29 6.69
N TYR A 678 -10.42 37.53 6.11
CA TYR A 678 -10.16 36.15 6.54
C TYR A 678 -9.80 36.09 8.02
N ILE A 679 -8.89 36.93 8.50
CA ILE A 679 -8.45 36.99 9.90
C ILE A 679 -9.67 37.19 10.82
N ASN A 680 -10.39 38.33 10.64
CA ASN A 680 -11.45 38.74 11.53
C ASN A 680 -12.65 37.76 11.53
N SER A 681 -13.06 37.33 10.33
CA SER A 681 -14.23 36.44 10.21
C SER A 681 -13.91 35.01 10.69
N THR A 682 -12.69 34.54 10.53
CA THR A 682 -12.31 33.17 10.94
C THR A 682 -12.19 33.08 12.46
N ILE A 683 -11.53 34.03 13.12
CA ILE A 683 -11.41 34.01 14.58
C ILE A 683 -12.77 34.17 15.27
N ASN A 684 -13.65 35.01 14.71
CA ASN A 684 -15.02 35.16 15.21
C ASN A 684 -15.85 33.87 15.09
N LEU A 685 -15.68 33.12 14.01
CA LEU A 685 -16.32 31.81 13.85
C LEU A 685 -15.78 30.78 14.82
N ILE A 686 -14.45 30.72 15.02
CA ILE A 686 -13.84 29.83 16.00
C ILE A 686 -14.33 30.11 17.43
N ASN A 687 -14.54 31.37 17.78
CA ASN A 687 -15.05 31.74 19.07
C ASN A 687 -16.52 31.37 19.29
N LYS A 688 -17.34 31.30 18.22
CA LYS A 688 -18.78 31.03 18.29
C LYS A 688 -19.13 29.55 18.14
N SER A 689 -18.25 28.72 17.59
CA SER A 689 -18.53 27.32 17.30
C SER A 689 -18.12 26.42 18.47
N ASP A 690 -19.03 25.57 18.91
CA ASP A 690 -18.75 24.54 19.93
C ASP A 690 -18.33 23.19 19.32
N ASN A 691 -18.70 22.92 18.06
CA ASN A 691 -18.37 21.70 17.34
C ASN A 691 -17.64 21.98 16.03
N PHE A 692 -16.40 21.49 15.93
CA PHE A 692 -15.62 21.47 14.71
C PHE A 692 -15.60 20.03 14.17
N GLN A 693 -16.55 19.70 13.27
CA GLN A 693 -16.60 18.40 12.65
C GLN A 693 -15.41 18.20 11.70
N ASN A 694 -14.71 17.10 11.86
CA ASN A 694 -13.88 16.56 10.80
C ASN A 694 -14.81 15.90 9.76
N ASP A 695 -14.41 15.94 8.50
CA ASP A 695 -15.17 15.30 7.41
C ASP A 695 -14.97 13.78 7.52
N TYR A 696 -15.83 13.14 8.30
CA TYR A 696 -15.88 11.68 8.40
C TYR A 696 -16.87 11.16 7.37
N ASP A 697 -16.42 10.33 6.48
CA ASP A 697 -17.31 9.53 5.64
C ASP A 697 -17.88 8.42 6.53
N GLU A 698 -19.18 8.51 6.90
CA GLU A 698 -19.87 7.53 7.75
C GLU A 698 -19.84 6.10 7.19
N ASN A 699 -19.33 5.91 5.96
CA ASN A 699 -19.16 4.61 5.32
C ASN A 699 -17.76 3.99 5.49
N LEU A 700 -16.86 4.64 6.22
CA LEU A 700 -15.49 4.16 6.44
C LEU A 700 -15.31 3.57 7.84
N ASP A 701 -15.82 2.35 8.06
CA ASP A 701 -15.47 1.51 9.22
C ASP A 701 -13.94 1.36 9.42
N SER A 702 -13.14 1.64 8.37
CA SER A 702 -11.69 1.66 8.40
C SER A 702 -11.10 2.80 9.27
N TYR A 703 -11.84 3.85 9.54
CA TYR A 703 -11.36 4.99 10.32
C TYR A 703 -11.41 4.75 11.84
N GLU A 704 -12.45 4.10 12.34
CA GLU A 704 -12.49 3.71 13.76
C GLU A 704 -11.38 2.73 14.11
N ILE A 705 -11.02 1.86 13.16
CA ILE A 705 -9.90 0.93 13.28
C ILE A 705 -8.59 1.72 13.32
N GLN A 706 -8.41 2.72 12.45
CA GLN A 706 -7.22 3.57 12.43
C GLN A 706 -7.11 4.41 13.71
N LYS A 707 -8.21 4.92 14.24
CA LYS A 707 -8.26 5.71 15.49
C LYS A 707 -7.87 4.86 16.71
N ARG A 708 -8.34 3.61 16.80
CA ARG A 708 -7.93 2.67 17.86
C ARG A 708 -6.46 2.30 17.77
N LEU A 709 -5.92 2.16 16.56
CA LEU A 709 -4.50 1.90 16.33
C LEU A 709 -3.61 3.08 16.73
N ASP A 710 -4.08 4.32 16.49
CA ASP A 710 -3.37 5.54 16.88
C ASP A 710 -3.43 5.77 18.41
N GLU A 711 -4.52 5.35 19.09
CA GLU A 711 -4.69 5.44 20.56
C GLU A 711 -3.85 4.39 21.31
N ASP A 712 -3.70 3.18 20.76
CA ASP A 712 -2.85 2.12 21.35
C ASP A 712 -1.35 2.45 21.24
N GLU A 713 -0.89 3.20 20.20
CA GLU A 713 0.49 3.66 20.10
C GLU A 713 0.84 4.77 21.12
N PHE A 714 -0.14 5.56 21.56
CA PHE A 714 0.09 6.59 22.58
C PHE A 714 0.34 5.99 23.97
N SER A 715 -0.22 4.83 24.27
CA SER A 715 -0.05 4.14 25.54
C SER A 715 1.26 3.37 25.67
N THR A 716 1.88 2.96 24.57
CA THR A 716 3.09 2.12 24.56
C THR A 716 4.40 2.92 24.40
N ASN A 717 4.36 4.21 24.06
CA ASN A 717 5.56 5.05 23.87
C ASN A 717 5.90 5.99 25.04
N ILE A 718 5.29 5.80 26.22
CA ILE A 718 5.66 6.53 27.46
C ILE A 718 6.70 5.74 28.27
N GLU A 719 7.01 4.49 27.92
CA GLU A 719 8.05 3.69 28.54
C GLU A 719 9.19 3.39 27.55
N LEU A 720 9.93 4.40 27.10
CA LEU A 720 11.31 4.24 26.59
C LEU A 720 12.00 5.62 26.57
#